data_0e0cb5ae0c349f818c47f8a5573101a2
#
_entry.id   0e0cb5ae0c349f818c47f8a5573101a2
#
_cell.length_a   1.000
_cell.length_b   1.000
_cell.length_c   1.000
_cell.angle_alpha   90.00
_cell.angle_beta   90.00
_cell.angle_gamma   90.00
#
_symmetry.space_group_name_H-M   'P 1'
#
loop_
_entity.id
_entity.type
_entity.pdbx_description
1 polymer ?
#
loop_
_entity_poly.entity_id
_entity_poly.type
_entity_poly.pdbx_seq_one_letter_code
_entity_poly.pdbx_strand_id
1 'polypeptide(L)'
;MGSVFQLRWIEALGVLPKVSGSSLGVSPKRCAKGGKGGDSCVVSAQPEKRKKLAPPVSLKLNRSQKEKKSPVPPCSSCLAEAIRVSDPTQPISKMELVLFSENGEGSSKRSCSNASIPSVSNVNAIPQRSQSPLPTTTTTPIASFDLKDLPKDPADRPRITTYNSNQRDEIRRAYLLQGPCQPRGHTFPIKIIGTKKRRFVDEWFDEFDWLEYSKKVDKAYCLFCYLFGDMVGQQGGRDAFVTEGFNSWSKKEALRIHVGNIDSLHNKARQKCEFFMKEKQSINVAFKKQTEVEESNYKLRLRASIGACRFLLKNGLPFRGHDESSGSLSRGLFIDTLSLIREHNEAIYNVTLEKAPQNNQVISPKIQKQITECFSKEIILSICKEIGKDFFALLVDESSDVSKKEQMAIVLRYVDSIGIVKERFIGVVHVKDTSSLTLKEAIDEVFIGNKLSMTQVRGQGYDGASNMRGAFNGLKALILQENDSAHYVHCFAHQLQLVIVAVANKHEGVNDFFDQISLVVNVVCASCKRKDMVRENYRERVQKAIGNNELETGRGLNQETSLIRAGDTRWGSHLKTIASLMNLFPEVIGVLDYVKEEGATLSNRNQAQGILSYFKTLEFVFYLHLMHEVLNLTGILSKHLQKKDQDIVEAASLVRGTMNALKALRATGFEKTLAKVFSFCHKHDINIVDMNENYVTSRNRRTNVTNQYHFEVDIFNTVVDMQIIEFGDRFSEISTQLLEYMGALSPCDSFANFDKTKLLKLSELYKKDFDDSERMQLEGELEIYYHSLHNDDRFTSLKGIADLSCLMVATGKHRSYPLVYRLLKLALVLPVATATVERCFSAMKLVKTDLRNKMGDDYMNDALICNFEKEALMKVNIEDVMDRFQKMCTRRCQI
;
A
#
# COMPACT_ATOMS: atom_id res chain seq x y z
N MET A 1 10.36 24.01 21.97
CA MET A 1 10.50 22.96 20.91
C MET A 1 9.15 22.41 20.43
N GLY A 2 8.02 22.82 20.97
CA GLY A 2 6.68 22.40 20.53
C GLY A 2 6.15 23.11 19.27
N SER A 3 6.47 24.38 19.08
CA SER A 3 5.88 25.21 18.01
C SER A 3 6.46 25.00 16.61
N VAL A 4 7.69 24.52 16.49
CA VAL A 4 8.32 24.27 15.17
C VAL A 4 7.89 22.91 14.58
N PHE A 5 7.44 21.99 15.42
CA PHE A 5 6.91 20.69 14.96
C PHE A 5 5.48 20.81 14.39
N GLN A 6 4.68 21.73 14.93
CA GLN A 6 3.30 21.94 14.45
C GLN A 6 3.22 22.58 13.06
N LEU A 7 4.10 23.53 12.74
CA LEU A 7 4.12 24.20 11.42
C LEU A 7 4.49 23.23 10.27
N ARG A 8 5.42 22.32 10.49
CA ARG A 8 5.75 21.28 9.48
C ARG A 8 4.63 20.27 9.25
N TRP A 9 3.73 20.12 10.22
CA TRP A 9 2.59 19.21 10.12
C TRP A 9 1.50 19.75 9.16
N ILE A 10 1.27 21.06 9.19
CA ILE A 10 0.24 21.72 8.37
C ILE A 10 0.66 21.74 6.90
N GLU A 11 1.95 21.93 6.60
CA GLU A 11 2.47 21.83 5.23
C GLU A 11 2.35 20.42 4.64
N ALA A 12 2.51 19.38 5.47
CA ALA A 12 2.37 17.98 5.04
C ALA A 12 0.94 17.59 4.66
N LEU A 13 -0.07 18.35 5.11
CA LEU A 13 -1.48 18.09 4.82
C LEU A 13 -1.98 18.75 3.53
N GLY A 14 -1.18 19.64 2.91
CA GLY A 14 -1.52 20.31 1.66
C GLY A 14 -2.77 21.23 1.75
N VAL A 15 -3.11 21.69 2.96
CA VAL A 15 -4.37 22.39 3.25
C VAL A 15 -4.23 23.91 3.24
N LEU A 16 -3.01 24.45 3.08
CA LEU A 16 -2.79 25.92 3.00
C LEU A 16 -2.87 26.40 1.54
N PRO A 17 -3.65 27.44 1.24
CA PRO A 17 -3.58 28.09 -0.06
C PRO A 17 -2.22 28.76 -0.21
N LYS A 18 -1.57 28.57 -1.36
CA LYS A 18 -0.39 29.33 -1.74
C LYS A 18 -0.79 30.81 -1.81
N VAL A 19 -0.32 31.61 -0.88
CA VAL A 19 -0.39 33.07 -0.98
C VAL A 19 0.56 33.47 -2.10
N SER A 20 0.01 33.93 -3.21
CA SER A 20 0.76 34.56 -4.30
C SER A 20 1.28 35.90 -3.80
N GLY A 21 2.54 35.93 -3.39
CA GLY A 21 3.25 37.17 -3.10
C GLY A 21 3.58 37.85 -4.41
N SER A 22 2.96 39.01 -4.63
CA SER A 22 3.34 39.98 -5.67
C SER A 22 4.77 40.44 -5.46
N SER A 23 5.55 40.28 -6.51
CA SER A 23 6.90 40.75 -6.64
C SER A 23 7.01 42.28 -6.52
N LEU A 24 7.82 42.78 -5.58
CA LEU A 24 8.47 44.07 -5.70
C LEU A 24 9.96 43.78 -5.89
N GLY A 25 10.43 44.16 -7.07
CA GLY A 25 11.80 44.01 -7.49
C GLY A 25 12.75 44.98 -6.74
N VAL A 26 13.83 44.39 -6.25
CA VAL A 26 15.08 45.16 -6.01
C VAL A 26 16.23 44.25 -6.46
N SER A 27 16.88 44.71 -7.52
CA SER A 27 18.14 44.17 -8.03
C SER A 27 19.31 44.44 -7.09
N PRO A 28 20.21 43.49 -6.85
CA PRO A 28 21.54 43.83 -6.36
C PRO A 28 22.52 43.91 -7.53
N LYS A 29 23.16 45.06 -7.62
CA LYS A 29 24.28 45.41 -8.50
C LYS A 29 25.49 44.51 -8.20
N ARG A 30 26.10 44.01 -9.27
CA ARG A 30 27.46 43.46 -9.30
C ARG A 30 28.47 44.50 -8.88
N CYS A 31 29.47 44.13 -8.06
CA CYS A 31 30.80 44.64 -8.12
C CYS A 31 31.83 43.52 -8.05
N ALA A 32 32.74 43.57 -9.00
CA ALA A 32 33.83 42.62 -9.19
C ALA A 32 35.17 43.26 -8.71
N LYS A 33 36.16 42.35 -8.50
CA LYS A 33 37.63 42.54 -8.42
C LYS A 33 38.15 42.90 -7.01
N GLY A 34 39.15 42.27 -6.44
CA GLY A 34 40.33 41.64 -6.91
C GLY A 34 41.34 41.60 -5.76
N GLY A 35 42.25 40.66 -5.75
CA GLY A 35 43.62 40.91 -5.31
C GLY A 35 44.08 40.29 -3.98
N LYS A 36 44.76 39.13 -4.09
CA LYS A 36 46.07 38.74 -3.53
C LYS A 36 46.47 39.07 -2.09
N GLY A 37 46.98 37.99 -1.40
CA GLY A 37 48.18 38.11 -0.54
C GLY A 37 47.93 37.82 0.92
N GLY A 38 48.48 36.75 1.42
CA GLY A 38 49.60 36.68 2.33
C GLY A 38 49.35 36.60 3.79
N ASP A 39 49.84 35.52 4.35
CA ASP A 39 50.51 35.39 5.65
C ASP A 39 49.75 35.29 6.97
N SER A 40 50.00 34.14 7.49
CA SER A 40 50.17 33.72 8.88
C SER A 40 50.10 34.79 9.99
N CYS A 41 49.41 34.50 11.06
CA CYS A 41 49.95 34.56 12.42
C CYS A 41 49.04 33.88 13.45
N VAL A 42 49.68 33.02 14.21
CA VAL A 42 49.29 32.39 15.44
C VAL A 42 49.23 33.45 16.55
N VAL A 43 48.18 33.50 17.35
CA VAL A 43 48.27 33.92 18.77
C VAL A 43 47.13 33.29 19.57
N SER A 44 47.58 32.55 20.57
CA SER A 44 46.87 32.04 21.72
C SER A 44 46.32 33.16 22.63
N ALA A 45 45.19 32.94 23.29
CA ALA A 45 45.01 33.34 24.68
C ALA A 45 43.68 32.80 25.27
N GLN A 46 43.78 32.14 26.36
CA GLN A 46 42.76 31.83 27.38
C GLN A 46 42.72 32.99 28.37
N PRO A 47 41.99 32.84 29.53
CA PRO A 47 40.54 32.94 29.79
C PRO A 47 40.21 33.99 30.92
N GLU A 48 38.99 34.38 31.09
CA GLU A 48 38.52 35.01 32.36
C GLU A 48 37.10 34.59 32.72
N LYS A 49 37.00 33.88 33.81
CA LYS A 49 36.48 34.07 35.19
C LYS A 49 35.02 34.57 35.34
N ARG A 50 34.28 33.62 35.86
CA ARG A 50 33.34 33.59 37.01
C ARG A 50 32.53 34.83 37.38
N LYS A 51 31.22 34.64 37.48
CA LYS A 51 30.44 35.01 38.65
C LYS A 51 29.35 33.99 38.99
N LYS A 52 29.44 33.53 40.26
CA LYS A 52 28.49 32.68 40.99
C LYS A 52 27.28 33.51 41.42
N LEU A 53 26.10 32.91 41.41
CA LEU A 53 25.04 33.27 42.36
C LEU A 53 24.30 32.00 42.75
N ALA A 54 24.12 31.87 44.08
CA ALA A 54 23.61 30.74 44.79
C ALA A 54 22.06 30.70 44.86
N PRO A 55 21.49 29.60 45.40
CA PRO A 55 20.07 29.24 45.26
C PRO A 55 19.19 29.78 46.42
N PRO A 56 17.88 29.74 46.36
CA PRO A 56 17.05 29.78 47.54
C PRO A 56 16.29 28.47 47.80
N VAL A 57 16.57 27.92 48.89
CA VAL A 57 15.75 27.70 50.12
C VAL A 57 14.51 26.83 49.96
N SER A 58 14.63 25.69 50.61
CA SER A 58 13.59 24.74 50.99
C SER A 58 12.63 25.30 52.01
N LEU A 59 11.35 25.03 51.86
CA LEU A 59 10.38 25.12 52.96
C LEU A 59 9.70 23.77 53.16
N LYS A 60 10.08 23.18 54.29
CA LYS A 60 9.32 22.09 54.92
C LYS A 60 8.12 22.70 55.64
N LEU A 61 6.98 22.05 55.56
CA LEU A 61 5.95 22.17 56.57
C LEU A 61 5.24 20.84 56.81
N ASN A 62 5.05 20.61 58.07
CA ASN A 62 4.75 19.40 58.80
C ASN A 62 3.29 18.90 58.68
N ARG A 63 3.22 17.62 59.05
CA ARG A 63 2.08 16.82 59.56
C ARG A 63 1.11 17.53 60.49
N SER A 64 -0.17 17.16 60.43
CA SER A 64 -1.03 16.60 61.48
C SER A 64 -2.39 16.23 60.89
N GLN A 65 -2.75 14.98 60.88
CA GLN A 65 -3.58 14.21 61.80
C GLN A 65 -5.09 14.48 61.74
N LYS A 66 -5.81 13.37 61.53
CA LYS A 66 -7.13 12.93 62.09
C LYS A 66 -8.38 13.46 61.35
N GLU A 67 -9.42 12.78 61.12
CA GLU A 67 -10.02 11.50 61.53
C GLU A 67 -11.33 11.28 60.69
N LYS A 68 -11.59 9.99 60.41
CA LYS A 68 -12.91 9.30 60.46
C LYS A 68 -14.12 9.80 59.66
N LYS A 69 -14.64 9.05 58.77
CA LYS A 69 -15.73 8.04 58.91
C LYS A 69 -16.29 7.66 57.55
N SER A 70 -16.33 6.38 57.30
CA SER A 70 -17.24 5.69 56.35
C SER A 70 -18.68 5.70 56.91
N PRO A 71 -19.73 5.36 56.14
CA PRO A 71 -19.95 4.02 55.67
C PRO A 71 -20.62 3.84 54.31
N VAL A 72 -20.40 2.69 53.76
CA VAL A 72 -21.12 1.84 52.80
C VAL A 72 -22.51 1.47 53.31
N PRO A 73 -23.49 0.83 52.67
CA PRO A 73 -23.57 0.08 51.39
C PRO A 73 -25.02 0.15 50.72
N PRO A 74 -25.54 -0.86 50.09
CA PRO A 74 -25.11 -1.99 49.26
C PRO A 74 -25.99 -2.21 48.01
N CYS A 75 -25.65 -3.20 47.21
CA CYS A 75 -26.43 -4.38 46.77
C CYS A 75 -25.76 -5.04 45.57
N SER A 76 -25.27 -6.18 45.73
CA SER A 76 -25.74 -7.57 45.61
C SER A 76 -26.31 -7.85 44.24
N SER A 77 -26.03 -8.87 43.54
CA SER A 77 -25.72 -10.26 43.75
C SER A 77 -25.67 -10.88 42.37
N CYS A 78 -25.01 -11.85 42.09
CA CYS A 78 -24.89 -13.30 42.19
C CYS A 78 -24.15 -13.81 40.98
N LEU A 79 -23.44 -14.82 40.83
CA LEU A 79 -23.19 -16.06 41.59
C LEU A 79 -21.91 -16.69 41.05
N ALA A 80 -21.09 -17.20 41.89
CA ALA A 80 -20.00 -18.10 41.57
C ALA A 80 -20.51 -19.54 41.67
N GLU A 81 -19.93 -20.43 40.90
CA GLU A 81 -19.65 -21.84 41.18
C GLU A 81 -18.89 -22.38 39.97
N ALA A 82 -17.64 -22.70 40.06
CA ALA A 82 -16.98 -23.85 40.61
C ALA A 82 -17.31 -25.16 39.88
N ILE A 83 -16.40 -25.70 39.12
CA ILE A 83 -16.15 -27.15 39.01
C ILE A 83 -14.67 -27.43 38.75
N ARG A 84 -14.19 -28.37 39.51
CA ARG A 84 -12.87 -28.95 39.66
C ARG A 84 -12.39 -29.73 38.44
N VAL A 85 -11.09 -29.64 38.21
CA VAL A 85 -10.06 -30.66 38.13
C VAL A 85 -10.44 -32.04 37.59
N SER A 86 -9.77 -32.46 36.52
CA SER A 86 -9.00 -33.70 36.43
C SER A 86 -8.07 -33.67 35.21
N ASP A 87 -6.85 -34.02 35.48
CA ASP A 87 -5.71 -34.26 34.61
C ASP A 87 -5.68 -35.78 34.25
N PRO A 88 -4.64 -36.28 33.56
CA PRO A 88 -4.34 -36.31 32.17
C PRO A 88 -4.18 -37.70 31.58
N THR A 89 -3.59 -37.74 30.41
CA THR A 89 -2.86 -38.86 29.79
C THR A 89 -3.50 -39.59 28.63
N GLN A 90 -2.81 -39.35 27.57
CA GLN A 90 -2.42 -40.21 26.45
C GLN A 90 -3.38 -40.45 25.27
N PRO A 91 -2.78 -40.82 24.12
CA PRO A 91 -3.24 -40.45 22.78
C PRO A 91 -3.90 -41.63 22.07
N ILE A 92 -4.79 -41.39 21.14
CA ILE A 92 -5.11 -42.41 20.10
C ILE A 92 -5.64 -41.70 18.83
N SER A 93 -5.02 -42.10 17.80
CA SER A 93 -5.32 -42.24 16.38
C SER A 93 -6.74 -42.26 15.89
N LYS A 94 -6.92 -41.70 14.71
CA LYS A 94 -7.74 -42.12 13.55
C LYS A 94 -9.07 -42.85 13.81
N MET A 95 -10.05 -42.38 13.14
CA MET A 95 -10.95 -43.08 12.22
C MET A 95 -12.39 -42.59 12.26
N GLU A 96 -12.85 -42.22 11.06
CA GLU A 96 -14.10 -42.60 10.38
C GLU A 96 -15.45 -42.14 10.90
N LEU A 97 -16.05 -41.44 9.95
CA LEU A 97 -17.48 -41.45 9.58
C LEU A 97 -18.33 -42.60 10.13
N VAL A 98 -19.51 -42.29 10.63
CA VAL A 98 -20.77 -42.95 10.23
C VAL A 98 -21.96 -42.03 10.58
N LEU A 99 -22.81 -41.84 9.59
CA LEU A 99 -24.20 -41.39 9.66
C LEU A 99 -25.04 -42.30 10.56
N PHE A 100 -25.97 -41.73 11.30
CA PHE A 100 -27.34 -42.30 11.38
C PHE A 100 -28.36 -41.30 11.93
N SER A 101 -29.49 -41.34 11.31
CA SER A 101 -30.75 -40.63 11.44
C SER A 101 -31.57 -41.05 12.67
N GLU A 102 -32.52 -40.20 12.96
CA GLU A 102 -33.93 -40.45 13.29
C GLU A 102 -34.46 -40.07 14.68
N ASN A 103 -35.49 -39.24 14.56
CA ASN A 103 -36.79 -39.23 15.27
C ASN A 103 -36.89 -38.66 16.70
N GLY A 104 -37.70 -37.63 16.87
CA GLY A 104 -39.07 -37.66 17.18
C GLY A 104 -39.55 -36.44 17.98
N GLU A 105 -40.52 -35.75 17.46
CA GLU A 105 -41.71 -35.08 18.09
C GLU A 105 -41.48 -34.09 19.26
N GLY A 106 -42.02 -32.88 19.28
CA GLY A 106 -43.24 -32.38 18.82
C GLY A 106 -43.51 -30.95 19.31
N SER A 107 -44.27 -30.23 18.52
CA SER A 107 -45.26 -29.24 18.90
C SER A 107 -44.75 -27.90 19.49
N SER A 108 -45.10 -26.69 19.03
CA SER A 108 -46.23 -26.08 18.35
C SER A 108 -46.04 -24.59 18.13
N LYS A 109 -46.36 -24.06 16.90
CA LYS A 109 -47.01 -22.80 16.52
C LYS A 109 -46.29 -21.46 16.87
N ARG A 110 -46.14 -20.49 15.99
CA ARG A 110 -46.82 -19.94 14.76
C ARG A 110 -45.83 -19.06 14.06
N SER A 111 -45.55 -19.24 12.83
CA SER A 111 -46.05 -18.73 11.53
C SER A 111 -45.94 -17.23 11.31
N CYS A 112 -45.15 -16.83 10.29
CA CYS A 112 -45.56 -16.27 8.99
C CYS A 112 -44.30 -16.16 8.12
N SER A 113 -44.15 -16.76 7.18
CA SER A 113 -44.25 -17.21 5.81
C SER A 113 -43.77 -16.16 4.82
N ASN A 114 -42.67 -16.51 4.16
CA ASN A 114 -42.30 -16.08 2.83
C ASN A 114 -42.54 -17.24 1.86
N ALA A 115 -43.09 -16.95 0.70
CA ALA A 115 -43.21 -17.91 -0.37
C ALA A 115 -42.71 -17.30 -1.67
N SER A 116 -41.81 -17.99 -2.26
CA SER A 116 -41.30 -17.88 -3.63
C SER A 116 -42.15 -18.73 -4.58
N ILE A 117 -42.12 -18.29 -5.82
CA ILE A 117 -42.66 -18.77 -7.11
C ILE A 117 -42.46 -20.27 -7.33
N PRO A 118 -43.40 -20.98 -8.03
CA PRO A 118 -43.10 -21.28 -9.42
C PRO A 118 -44.30 -21.30 -10.38
N SER A 119 -43.94 -21.27 -11.65
CA SER A 119 -44.69 -21.32 -12.92
C SER A 119 -45.52 -22.59 -13.14
N VAL A 120 -46.51 -22.48 -14.01
CA VAL A 120 -46.94 -23.35 -15.12
C VAL A 120 -48.46 -23.53 -15.25
N SER A 121 -48.97 -23.01 -16.32
CA SER A 121 -49.97 -23.49 -17.31
C SER A 121 -51.40 -23.81 -17.02
N ASN A 122 -52.19 -23.20 -17.82
CA ASN A 122 -53.29 -23.69 -18.68
C ASN A 122 -54.79 -23.62 -18.24
N VAL A 123 -55.49 -22.85 -19.10
CA VAL A 123 -56.71 -23.19 -19.86
C VAL A 123 -58.09 -22.77 -19.27
N ASN A 124 -58.74 -21.89 -19.98
CA ASN A 124 -60.08 -21.80 -20.65
C ASN A 124 -60.76 -20.42 -20.45
N ALA A 125 -60.84 -19.72 -21.37
CA ALA A 125 -61.71 -19.43 -22.57
C ALA A 125 -63.12 -18.79 -22.32
N ILE A 126 -63.26 -17.57 -22.96
CA ILE A 126 -64.42 -17.03 -23.74
C ILE A 126 -65.39 -16.13 -22.97
N PRO A 127 -65.98 -15.05 -23.58
CA PRO A 127 -65.62 -14.33 -24.83
C PRO A 127 -65.66 -12.77 -24.79
N GLN A 128 -65.02 -12.25 -25.75
CA GLN A 128 -64.96 -10.98 -26.46
C GLN A 128 -66.04 -9.92 -26.27
N ARG A 129 -65.62 -8.65 -26.19
CA ARG A 129 -66.18 -7.58 -27.01
C ARG A 129 -65.04 -6.67 -27.51
N SER A 130 -65.03 -6.55 -28.80
CA SER A 130 -64.07 -5.85 -29.64
C SER A 130 -64.04 -4.33 -29.43
N GLN A 131 -62.84 -3.75 -29.23
CA GLN A 131 -62.55 -2.37 -29.69
C GLN A 131 -61.11 -2.36 -30.18
N SER A 132 -60.95 -1.83 -31.41
CA SER A 132 -59.73 -1.73 -32.19
C SER A 132 -58.63 -0.95 -31.51
N PRO A 133 -57.33 -1.30 -31.66
CA PRO A 133 -56.23 -0.55 -31.06
C PRO A 133 -55.81 0.63 -31.94
N LEU A 134 -55.76 1.81 -31.32
CA LEU A 134 -54.96 2.92 -31.85
C LEU A 134 -53.47 2.58 -31.71
N PRO A 135 -52.67 2.96 -32.68
CA PRO A 135 -51.25 2.68 -32.65
C PRO A 135 -50.55 3.58 -31.65
N THR A 136 -50.08 3.01 -30.56
CA THR A 136 -49.12 3.64 -29.64
C THR A 136 -47.76 3.64 -30.30
N THR A 137 -47.40 4.73 -30.97
CA THR A 137 -46.01 5.00 -31.36
C THR A 137 -45.17 5.25 -30.08
N THR A 138 -44.46 4.24 -29.64
CA THR A 138 -43.37 4.39 -28.70
C THR A 138 -42.20 5.13 -29.38
N THR A 139 -42.18 6.45 -29.20
CA THR A 139 -41.03 7.27 -29.61
C THR A 139 -39.92 7.08 -28.56
N THR A 140 -38.90 6.35 -28.92
CA THR A 140 -37.63 6.34 -28.18
C THR A 140 -37.09 7.77 -28.05
N PRO A 141 -36.60 8.20 -26.91
CA PRO A 141 -35.99 9.53 -26.75
C PRO A 141 -34.77 9.63 -27.66
N ILE A 142 -34.68 10.72 -28.42
CA ILE A 142 -33.54 11.01 -29.30
C ILE A 142 -32.32 11.17 -28.40
N ALA A 143 -31.27 10.39 -28.59
CA ALA A 143 -29.97 10.53 -27.96
C ALA A 143 -29.39 11.91 -28.28
N SER A 144 -28.64 12.52 -27.36
CA SER A 144 -28.09 13.90 -27.41
C SER A 144 -28.08 14.58 -28.77
N PHE A 145 -28.79 15.72 -28.88
CA PHE A 145 -28.95 16.51 -30.14
C PHE A 145 -27.96 17.70 -30.09
N ASP A 146 -27.22 17.99 -31.18
CA ASP A 146 -26.41 19.20 -31.26
C ASP A 146 -27.34 20.41 -31.55
N LEU A 147 -27.19 21.49 -30.78
CA LEU A 147 -27.95 22.72 -30.92
C LEU A 147 -27.79 23.39 -32.31
N LYS A 148 -26.74 23.08 -33.04
CA LYS A 148 -26.46 23.60 -34.38
C LYS A 148 -27.36 22.95 -35.46
N ASP A 149 -27.84 21.76 -35.18
CA ASP A 149 -28.64 20.96 -36.11
C ASP A 149 -30.14 21.14 -35.91
N LEU A 150 -30.57 22.13 -35.10
CA LEU A 150 -32.00 22.39 -34.86
C LEU A 150 -32.73 22.78 -36.17
N PRO A 151 -33.85 22.07 -36.50
CA PRO A 151 -34.63 22.38 -37.69
C PRO A 151 -35.19 23.81 -37.64
N LYS A 152 -34.91 24.61 -38.66
CA LYS A 152 -35.40 26.00 -38.76
C LYS A 152 -36.83 26.06 -39.20
N ASP A 153 -37.22 25.20 -40.18
CA ASP A 153 -38.62 25.15 -40.67
C ASP A 153 -39.53 24.52 -39.61
N PRO A 154 -40.63 25.17 -39.20
CA PRO A 154 -41.50 24.68 -38.14
C PRO A 154 -42.16 23.33 -38.45
N ALA A 155 -42.31 22.95 -39.72
CA ALA A 155 -42.87 21.64 -40.10
C ALA A 155 -41.91 20.48 -39.88
N ASP A 156 -40.59 20.74 -39.78
CA ASP A 156 -39.54 19.70 -39.60
C ASP A 156 -39.22 19.51 -38.09
N ARG A 157 -39.78 20.29 -37.24
CA ARG A 157 -39.48 20.23 -35.78
C ARG A 157 -40.23 19.06 -35.15
N PRO A 158 -39.51 18.12 -34.47
CA PRO A 158 -40.17 17.15 -33.62
C PRO A 158 -40.83 17.84 -32.41
N ARG A 159 -41.79 17.21 -31.76
CA ARG A 159 -42.40 17.78 -30.56
C ARG A 159 -41.33 18.01 -29.48
N ILE A 160 -41.40 19.11 -28.75
CA ILE A 160 -40.43 19.47 -27.72
C ILE A 160 -40.27 18.37 -26.65
N THR A 161 -41.29 17.57 -26.42
CA THR A 161 -41.32 16.43 -25.48
C THR A 161 -40.49 15.23 -25.96
N THR A 162 -40.18 15.12 -27.24
CA THR A 162 -39.39 14.04 -27.83
C THR A 162 -37.90 14.23 -27.63
N TYR A 163 -37.44 15.46 -27.33
CA TYR A 163 -36.07 15.72 -26.98
C TYR A 163 -35.77 15.25 -25.55
N ASN A 164 -34.49 14.95 -25.30
CA ASN A 164 -34.01 14.56 -23.97
C ASN A 164 -34.38 15.64 -22.93
N SER A 165 -34.94 15.24 -21.78
CA SER A 165 -35.41 16.15 -20.72
C SER A 165 -34.33 17.15 -20.29
N ASN A 166 -33.05 16.74 -20.27
CA ASN A 166 -31.92 17.58 -19.86
C ASN A 166 -31.56 18.65 -20.90
N GLN A 167 -31.92 18.47 -22.15
CA GLN A 167 -31.61 19.40 -23.25
C GLN A 167 -32.80 20.30 -23.63
N ARG A 168 -34.01 20.00 -23.18
CA ARG A 168 -35.24 20.73 -23.58
C ARG A 168 -35.14 22.21 -23.29
N ASP A 169 -34.58 22.61 -22.20
CA ASP A 169 -34.47 24.02 -21.82
C ASP A 169 -33.42 24.76 -22.66
N GLU A 170 -32.33 24.09 -23.04
CA GLU A 170 -31.34 24.64 -23.97
C GLU A 170 -31.92 24.78 -25.37
N ILE A 171 -32.70 23.82 -25.81
CA ILE A 171 -33.39 23.85 -27.12
C ILE A 171 -34.47 24.96 -27.13
N ARG A 172 -35.27 25.10 -26.06
CA ARG A 172 -36.22 26.20 -25.91
C ARG A 172 -35.53 27.56 -25.99
N ARG A 173 -34.41 27.70 -25.32
CA ARG A 173 -33.60 28.95 -25.34
C ARG A 173 -33.07 29.24 -26.75
N ALA A 174 -32.55 28.23 -27.43
CA ALA A 174 -32.04 28.34 -28.78
C ALA A 174 -33.10 28.84 -29.76
N TYR A 175 -34.28 28.25 -29.73
CA TYR A 175 -35.41 28.71 -30.59
C TYR A 175 -35.91 30.11 -30.22
N LEU A 176 -35.96 30.50 -28.94
CA LEU A 176 -36.35 31.84 -28.56
C LEU A 176 -35.32 32.90 -28.97
N LEU A 177 -34.02 32.58 -28.93
CA LEU A 177 -32.95 33.46 -29.44
C LEU A 177 -32.95 33.54 -30.96
N GLN A 178 -33.32 32.47 -31.66
CA GLN A 178 -33.44 32.47 -33.12
C GLN A 178 -34.68 33.25 -33.62
N GLY A 179 -35.70 33.33 -32.77
CA GLY A 179 -36.99 33.94 -33.12
C GLY A 179 -37.86 33.10 -34.06
N PRO A 180 -39.08 33.56 -34.36
CA PRO A 180 -40.03 32.84 -35.21
C PRO A 180 -39.53 32.80 -36.67
N CYS A 181 -39.80 31.69 -37.33
CA CYS A 181 -39.51 31.50 -38.78
C CYS A 181 -40.46 32.32 -39.62
N GLN A 182 -40.08 33.54 -39.95
CA GLN A 182 -40.88 34.49 -40.73
C GLN A 182 -40.21 34.82 -42.09
N PRO A 183 -40.45 34.04 -43.11
CA PRO A 183 -39.80 34.27 -44.44
C PRO A 183 -40.41 35.50 -45.14
N ARG A 184 -39.92 36.68 -44.86
CA ARG A 184 -40.33 37.92 -45.49
C ARG A 184 -39.92 38.00 -46.97
N GLY A 185 -40.80 38.57 -47.78
CA GLY A 185 -40.59 38.69 -49.25
C GLY A 185 -40.80 37.39 -50.02
N HIS A 186 -41.29 36.36 -49.33
CA HIS A 186 -41.58 35.06 -49.98
C HIS A 186 -42.87 35.15 -50.87
N THR A 187 -42.82 34.54 -52.05
CA THR A 187 -44.01 34.40 -52.89
C THR A 187 -44.90 33.26 -52.37
N PHE A 188 -45.91 33.61 -51.58
CA PHE A 188 -46.82 32.64 -50.97
C PHE A 188 -47.72 31.97 -52.02
N PRO A 189 -47.90 30.65 -51.96
CA PRO A 189 -48.75 29.91 -52.90
C PRO A 189 -50.21 30.37 -52.80
N ILE A 190 -50.82 30.49 -54.04
CA ILE A 190 -52.19 30.89 -54.11
C ILE A 190 -53.10 29.65 -54.12
N LYS A 191 -54.02 29.56 -53.13
CA LYS A 191 -55.08 28.56 -53.06
C LYS A 191 -56.41 29.13 -53.61
N ILE A 192 -57.11 28.39 -54.46
CA ILE A 192 -58.43 28.74 -54.89
C ILE A 192 -59.44 28.11 -53.90
N ILE A 193 -60.17 28.96 -53.18
CA ILE A 193 -61.25 28.52 -52.27
C ILE A 193 -62.56 29.11 -52.76
N GLY A 194 -63.35 28.25 -53.39
CA GLY A 194 -64.53 28.67 -54.14
C GLY A 194 -64.16 29.53 -55.35
N THR A 195 -64.76 30.71 -55.53
CA THR A 195 -64.39 31.68 -56.53
C THR A 195 -63.29 32.66 -56.20
N LYS A 196 -62.72 32.58 -55.02
CA LYS A 196 -61.75 33.58 -54.51
C LYS A 196 -60.34 32.98 -54.34
N LYS A 197 -59.32 33.72 -54.86
CA LYS A 197 -57.94 33.44 -54.66
C LYS A 197 -57.52 33.87 -53.25
N ARG A 198 -56.86 32.97 -52.48
CA ARG A 198 -56.42 33.20 -51.15
C ARG A 198 -54.97 32.72 -50.99
N ARG A 199 -54.16 33.48 -50.24
CA ARG A 199 -52.76 33.12 -49.83
C ARG A 199 -52.43 33.63 -48.46
N PHE A 200 -51.37 33.17 -47.87
CA PHE A 200 -50.75 33.81 -46.73
C PHE A 200 -50.30 35.21 -47.14
N VAL A 201 -50.23 36.15 -46.21
CA VAL A 201 -49.82 37.53 -46.44
C VAL A 201 -48.77 37.99 -45.47
N ASP A 202 -47.74 38.66 -45.97
CA ASP A 202 -46.53 39.07 -45.19
C ASP A 202 -46.82 39.93 -44.00
N GLU A 203 -47.84 40.79 -44.10
CA GLU A 203 -48.32 41.73 -43.07
C GLU A 203 -48.84 41.01 -41.82
N TRP A 204 -49.13 39.70 -41.90
CA TRP A 204 -49.55 38.96 -40.72
C TRP A 204 -48.41 38.72 -39.75
N PHE A 205 -47.16 38.76 -40.21
CA PHE A 205 -46.01 38.72 -39.33
C PHE A 205 -45.81 39.99 -38.53
N ASP A 206 -46.32 41.13 -38.96
CA ASP A 206 -46.27 42.41 -38.24
C ASP A 206 -47.36 42.50 -37.18
N GLU A 207 -48.50 41.82 -37.40
CA GLU A 207 -49.61 41.78 -36.46
C GLU A 207 -49.40 40.67 -35.37
N PHE A 208 -48.67 39.57 -35.73
CA PHE A 208 -48.52 38.41 -34.83
C PHE A 208 -47.06 38.03 -34.72
N ASP A 209 -46.42 38.49 -33.66
CA ASP A 209 -45.00 38.28 -33.33
C ASP A 209 -44.59 36.79 -33.07
N TRP A 210 -45.56 35.94 -32.80
CA TRP A 210 -45.45 34.53 -32.53
C TRP A 210 -45.58 33.64 -33.76
N LEU A 211 -46.03 34.21 -34.90
CA LEU A 211 -46.45 33.50 -36.12
C LEU A 211 -45.23 33.03 -36.93
N GLU A 212 -45.23 31.77 -37.24
CA GLU A 212 -44.21 31.12 -38.09
C GLU A 212 -44.85 30.58 -39.36
N TYR A 213 -44.08 30.50 -40.43
CA TYR A 213 -44.54 29.93 -41.68
C TYR A 213 -43.55 28.92 -42.23
N SER A 214 -44.02 27.72 -42.57
CA SER A 214 -43.27 26.69 -43.27
C SER A 214 -43.40 26.84 -44.78
N LYS A 215 -42.28 27.08 -45.47
CA LYS A 215 -42.23 27.12 -46.93
C LYS A 215 -42.44 25.72 -47.54
N LYS A 216 -42.15 24.66 -46.80
CA LYS A 216 -42.21 23.26 -47.20
C LYS A 216 -43.64 22.77 -47.40
N VAL A 217 -44.52 23.13 -46.49
CA VAL A 217 -45.87 22.57 -46.44
C VAL A 217 -46.98 23.63 -46.63
N ASP A 218 -46.64 24.91 -46.88
CA ASP A 218 -47.57 26.05 -46.97
C ASP A 218 -48.55 26.10 -45.78
N LYS A 219 -48.00 26.16 -44.57
CA LYS A 219 -48.76 26.17 -43.33
C LYS A 219 -48.13 27.12 -42.29
N ALA A 220 -48.99 27.67 -41.41
CA ALA A 220 -48.58 28.54 -40.35
C ALA A 220 -48.57 27.80 -38.96
N TYR A 221 -47.61 28.19 -38.12
CA TYR A 221 -47.41 27.62 -36.80
C TYR A 221 -47.25 28.70 -35.73
N CYS A 222 -47.22 28.29 -34.46
CA CYS A 222 -47.02 29.18 -33.32
C CYS A 222 -45.79 28.76 -32.52
N LEU A 223 -44.75 29.62 -32.52
CA LEU A 223 -43.53 29.39 -31.77
C LEU A 223 -43.76 29.21 -30.27
N PHE A 224 -44.59 30.10 -29.65
CA PHE A 224 -44.77 30.06 -28.18
C PHE A 224 -45.49 28.78 -27.76
N CYS A 225 -46.55 28.40 -28.46
CA CYS A 225 -47.29 27.17 -28.20
C CYS A 225 -46.44 25.91 -28.49
N TYR A 226 -45.57 25.92 -29.47
CA TYR A 226 -44.62 24.85 -29.72
C TYR A 226 -43.67 24.64 -28.55
N LEU A 227 -43.14 25.72 -27.97
CA LEU A 227 -42.14 25.63 -26.88
C LEU A 227 -42.74 25.28 -25.52
N PHE A 228 -43.92 25.79 -25.19
CA PHE A 228 -44.52 25.66 -23.85
C PHE A 228 -45.99 25.23 -23.84
N GLY A 229 -46.54 24.80 -24.95
CA GLY A 229 -47.95 24.35 -25.04
C GLY A 229 -48.25 22.99 -24.40
N ASP A 230 -47.23 22.17 -24.20
CA ASP A 230 -47.36 20.78 -23.67
C ASP A 230 -47.75 20.67 -22.17
N MET A 231 -47.87 21.76 -21.49
CA MET A 231 -48.05 21.78 -20.01
C MET A 231 -49.52 21.91 -19.61
N VAL A 232 -50.48 21.68 -20.50
CA VAL A 232 -51.88 21.83 -20.18
C VAL A 232 -52.66 20.55 -20.44
N GLY A 233 -53.35 20.10 -19.38
CA GLY A 233 -54.06 18.84 -19.33
C GLY A 233 -55.19 18.72 -20.36
N GLN A 234 -55.55 17.50 -20.60
CA GLN A 234 -56.54 16.94 -21.51
C GLN A 234 -57.88 17.73 -21.51
N GLN A 235 -57.94 18.79 -22.25
CA GLN A 235 -59.19 19.30 -22.76
C GLN A 235 -58.99 19.85 -24.17
N GLY A 236 -59.53 19.15 -25.15
CA GLY A 236 -59.62 19.29 -26.57
C GLY A 236 -59.48 20.67 -27.21
N GLY A 237 -58.28 21.21 -27.27
CA GLY A 237 -57.90 22.28 -28.19
C GLY A 237 -57.14 21.69 -29.37
N ARG A 238 -57.61 21.91 -30.58
CA ARG A 238 -56.98 21.41 -31.81
C ARG A 238 -55.55 21.83 -31.90
N ASP A 239 -54.65 20.88 -32.10
CA ASP A 239 -53.18 20.98 -32.32
C ASP A 239 -52.82 21.72 -33.64
N ALA A 240 -53.74 22.50 -34.19
CA ALA A 240 -53.64 23.09 -35.53
C ALA A 240 -52.49 24.07 -35.69
N PHE A 241 -52.00 24.74 -34.62
CA PHE A 241 -50.87 25.66 -34.72
C PHE A 241 -49.56 25.09 -34.13
N VAL A 242 -49.56 23.84 -33.67
CA VAL A 242 -48.37 23.23 -33.08
C VAL A 242 -47.85 22.05 -33.91
N THR A 243 -48.74 21.16 -34.34
CA THR A 243 -48.37 19.92 -35.05
C THR A 243 -48.90 19.84 -36.46
N GLU A 244 -50.20 20.15 -36.66
CA GLU A 244 -50.83 20.01 -37.94
C GLU A 244 -50.46 21.14 -38.91
N GLY A 245 -50.22 22.33 -38.43
CA GLY A 245 -50.02 23.57 -39.18
C GLY A 245 -51.34 24.12 -39.77
N PHE A 246 -51.62 25.40 -39.55
CA PHE A 246 -52.79 26.11 -40.05
C PHE A 246 -52.60 26.56 -41.52
N ASN A 247 -53.58 26.30 -42.35
CA ASN A 247 -53.51 26.64 -43.79
C ASN A 247 -54.82 27.23 -44.37
N SER A 248 -55.74 27.69 -43.50
CA SER A 248 -57.00 28.26 -43.98
C SER A 248 -56.90 29.78 -44.19
N TRP A 249 -56.29 30.23 -45.28
CA TRP A 249 -55.96 31.64 -45.55
C TRP A 249 -57.19 32.57 -45.72
N SER A 250 -58.40 32.03 -45.77
CA SER A 250 -59.62 32.80 -45.74
C SER A 250 -60.11 33.20 -44.34
N LYS A 251 -59.54 32.59 -43.29
CA LYS A 251 -59.96 32.76 -41.92
C LYS A 251 -58.89 33.43 -41.07
N LYS A 252 -58.52 34.70 -41.40
CA LYS A 252 -57.52 35.47 -40.62
C LYS A 252 -57.93 35.55 -39.13
N GLU A 253 -59.21 35.62 -38.82
CA GLU A 253 -59.76 35.67 -37.48
C GLU A 253 -59.36 34.44 -36.63
N ALA A 254 -59.06 33.32 -37.28
CA ALA A 254 -58.57 32.15 -36.57
C ALA A 254 -57.20 32.39 -35.89
N LEU A 255 -56.35 33.30 -36.41
CA LEU A 255 -55.10 33.73 -35.74
C LEU A 255 -55.36 34.51 -34.46
N ARG A 256 -56.39 35.39 -34.47
CA ARG A 256 -56.83 36.16 -33.29
C ARG A 256 -57.53 35.26 -32.25
N ILE A 257 -58.35 34.32 -32.71
CA ILE A 257 -58.99 33.31 -31.84
C ILE A 257 -57.93 32.41 -31.18
N HIS A 258 -56.82 32.09 -31.88
CA HIS A 258 -55.71 31.33 -31.30
C HIS A 258 -55.03 32.08 -30.16
N VAL A 259 -54.87 33.43 -30.28
CA VAL A 259 -54.32 34.24 -29.19
C VAL A 259 -55.24 34.24 -27.99
N GLY A 260 -56.57 34.43 -28.23
CA GLY A 260 -57.62 34.34 -27.21
C GLY A 260 -57.48 35.39 -26.10
N ASN A 261 -58.11 35.08 -24.96
CA ASN A 261 -58.09 35.91 -23.74
C ASN A 261 -56.80 35.80 -23.00
N ILE A 262 -56.58 36.63 -21.96
CA ILE A 262 -55.35 36.64 -21.11
C ILE A 262 -55.05 35.28 -20.50
N ASP A 263 -56.07 34.48 -20.21
CA ASP A 263 -55.93 33.14 -19.68
C ASP A 263 -55.82 32.01 -20.72
N SER A 264 -55.75 32.37 -21.99
CA SER A 264 -55.63 31.38 -23.10
C SER A 264 -54.32 30.58 -22.98
N LEU A 265 -54.31 29.39 -23.59
CA LEU A 265 -53.13 28.56 -23.68
C LEU A 265 -51.96 29.28 -24.36
N HIS A 266 -52.25 30.06 -25.40
CA HIS A 266 -51.28 30.85 -26.15
C HIS A 266 -50.62 31.92 -25.23
N ASN A 267 -51.42 32.72 -24.48
CA ASN A 267 -50.90 33.75 -23.62
C ASN A 267 -50.15 33.19 -22.42
N LYS A 268 -50.55 32.02 -21.88
CA LYS A 268 -49.81 31.30 -20.86
C LYS A 268 -48.46 30.78 -21.38
N ALA A 269 -48.42 30.29 -22.63
CA ALA A 269 -47.16 29.90 -23.28
C ALA A 269 -46.27 31.10 -23.56
N ARG A 270 -46.82 32.25 -24.06
CA ARG A 270 -46.09 33.51 -24.25
C ARG A 270 -45.45 33.98 -22.93
N GLN A 271 -46.24 34.05 -21.87
CA GLN A 271 -45.78 34.47 -20.54
C GLN A 271 -44.66 33.58 -20.04
N LYS A 272 -44.74 32.26 -20.26
CA LYS A 272 -43.64 31.32 -19.95
C LYS A 272 -42.38 31.62 -20.76
N CYS A 273 -42.51 31.95 -22.06
CA CYS A 273 -41.36 32.33 -22.89
C CYS A 273 -40.69 33.61 -22.33
N GLU A 274 -41.48 34.62 -21.98
CA GLU A 274 -40.97 35.88 -21.41
C GLU A 274 -40.26 35.68 -20.05
N PHE A 275 -40.87 34.90 -19.17
CA PHE A 275 -40.24 34.57 -17.90
C PHE A 275 -38.95 33.73 -18.08
N PHE A 276 -38.95 32.82 -19.04
CA PHE A 276 -37.82 31.95 -19.31
C PHE A 276 -36.58 32.72 -19.81
N MET A 277 -36.82 33.85 -20.53
CA MET A 277 -35.75 34.72 -21.03
C MET A 277 -35.24 35.79 -20.05
N LYS A 278 -35.93 36.02 -18.93
CA LYS A 278 -35.51 36.96 -17.89
C LYS A 278 -34.44 36.31 -16.99
N GLU A 279 -33.16 36.32 -17.43
CA GLU A 279 -32.03 35.66 -16.73
C GLU A 279 -31.84 36.10 -15.26
N LYS A 280 -32.05 37.41 -14.96
CA LYS A 280 -31.82 37.94 -13.61
C LYS A 280 -32.87 37.48 -12.58
N GLN A 281 -34.02 36.97 -13.01
CA GLN A 281 -35.12 36.48 -12.17
C GLN A 281 -35.32 34.98 -12.31
N SER A 282 -34.48 34.30 -13.07
CA SER A 282 -34.56 32.84 -13.28
C SER A 282 -34.14 32.12 -12.02
N ILE A 283 -35.05 31.28 -11.50
CA ILE A 283 -34.75 30.29 -10.46
C ILE A 283 -33.46 29.53 -10.77
N ASN A 284 -33.16 29.26 -12.05
CA ASN A 284 -31.94 28.60 -12.52
C ASN A 284 -30.67 29.40 -12.24
N VAL A 285 -30.69 30.77 -12.31
CA VAL A 285 -29.50 31.59 -11.95
C VAL A 285 -29.31 31.65 -10.46
N ALA A 286 -30.41 31.72 -9.67
CA ALA A 286 -30.31 31.60 -8.21
C ALA A 286 -29.80 30.21 -7.78
N PHE A 287 -30.29 29.14 -8.40
CA PHE A 287 -29.81 27.79 -8.19
C PHE A 287 -28.34 27.63 -8.65
N LYS A 288 -27.90 28.19 -9.77
CA LYS A 288 -26.49 28.14 -10.21
C LYS A 288 -25.57 28.83 -9.20
N LYS A 289 -25.90 30.03 -8.72
CA LYS A 289 -25.10 30.71 -7.71
C LYS A 289 -25.06 29.94 -6.39
N GLN A 290 -26.16 29.40 -5.93
CA GLN A 290 -26.20 28.56 -4.74
C GLN A 290 -25.42 27.28 -4.96
N THR A 291 -25.47 26.68 -6.16
CA THR A 291 -24.69 25.49 -6.55
C THR A 291 -23.20 25.76 -6.55
N GLU A 292 -22.72 26.91 -7.03
CA GLU A 292 -21.28 27.27 -7.04
C GLU A 292 -20.71 27.40 -5.61
N VAL A 293 -21.47 28.01 -4.68
CA VAL A 293 -21.07 28.10 -3.27
C VAL A 293 -21.09 26.71 -2.61
N GLU A 294 -22.12 25.90 -2.87
CA GLU A 294 -22.19 24.54 -2.36
C GLU A 294 -21.10 23.65 -2.91
N GLU A 295 -20.76 23.78 -4.18
CA GLU A 295 -19.63 23.10 -4.82
C GLU A 295 -18.30 23.48 -4.18
N SER A 296 -18.04 24.76 -3.98
CA SER A 296 -16.82 25.24 -3.31
C SER A 296 -16.74 24.71 -1.87
N ASN A 297 -17.83 24.77 -1.12
CA ASN A 297 -17.90 24.24 0.23
C ASN A 297 -17.71 22.71 0.26
N TYR A 298 -18.25 22.00 -0.74
CA TYR A 298 -18.04 20.55 -0.87
C TYR A 298 -16.59 20.20 -1.19
N LYS A 299 -15.93 20.95 -2.09
CA LYS A 299 -14.51 20.80 -2.37
C LYS A 299 -13.65 20.95 -1.12
N LEU A 300 -13.93 21.99 -0.29
CA LEU A 300 -13.21 22.19 0.97
C LEU A 300 -13.43 21.03 1.95
N ARG A 301 -14.67 20.56 2.12
CA ARG A 301 -14.97 19.38 2.96
C ARG A 301 -14.23 18.13 2.51
N LEU A 302 -14.30 17.84 1.20
CA LEU A 302 -13.66 16.68 0.63
C LEU A 302 -12.13 16.77 0.77
N ARG A 303 -11.54 17.93 0.48
CA ARG A 303 -10.10 18.17 0.64
C ARG A 303 -9.64 17.96 2.09
N ALA A 304 -10.39 18.45 3.07
CA ALA A 304 -10.10 18.24 4.48
C ALA A 304 -10.19 16.74 4.86
N SER A 305 -11.23 16.03 4.40
CA SER A 305 -11.38 14.59 4.62
C SER A 305 -10.27 13.78 3.96
N ILE A 306 -9.85 14.15 2.73
CA ILE A 306 -8.71 13.52 2.02
C ILE A 306 -7.41 13.76 2.81
N GLY A 307 -7.20 14.98 3.34
CA GLY A 307 -6.04 15.29 4.19
C GLY A 307 -5.97 14.44 5.45
N ALA A 308 -7.09 14.28 6.15
CA ALA A 308 -7.20 13.41 7.32
C ALA A 308 -6.92 11.93 6.96
N CYS A 309 -7.52 11.42 5.87
CA CYS A 309 -7.25 10.06 5.38
C CYS A 309 -5.77 9.86 5.06
N ARG A 310 -5.13 10.77 4.31
CA ARG A 310 -3.71 10.70 3.96
C ARG A 310 -2.82 10.58 5.19
N PHE A 311 -3.10 11.38 6.22
CA PHE A 311 -2.35 11.34 7.48
C PHE A 311 -2.47 9.98 8.17
N LEU A 312 -3.69 9.46 8.30
CA LEU A 312 -3.94 8.19 8.96
C LEU A 312 -3.35 7.01 8.19
N LEU A 313 -3.49 6.99 6.85
CA LEU A 313 -2.93 5.96 5.97
C LEU A 313 -1.41 5.92 6.05
N LYS A 314 -0.75 7.08 5.96
CA LYS A 314 0.71 7.18 6.08
C LYS A 314 1.24 6.52 7.35
N ASN A 315 0.51 6.67 8.46
CA ASN A 315 0.94 6.19 9.78
C ASN A 315 0.33 4.83 10.15
N GLY A 316 -0.49 4.21 9.30
CA GLY A 316 -1.16 2.93 9.58
C GLY A 316 -2.19 2.99 10.71
N LEU A 317 -2.71 4.19 11.01
CA LEU A 317 -3.59 4.44 12.15
C LEU A 317 -5.03 4.00 11.86
N PRO A 318 -5.81 3.61 12.89
CA PRO A 318 -7.22 3.33 12.74
C PRO A 318 -8.00 4.61 12.43
N PHE A 319 -9.07 4.48 11.64
CA PHE A 319 -9.94 5.60 11.29
C PHE A 319 -11.04 5.80 12.30
N ARG A 320 -11.65 4.68 12.75
CA ARG A 320 -12.88 4.68 13.55
C ARG A 320 -12.60 4.54 15.04
N GLY A 321 -13.47 5.12 15.85
CA GLY A 321 -13.59 4.86 17.27
C GLY A 321 -14.58 3.74 17.58
N HIS A 322 -14.74 3.42 18.86
CA HIS A 322 -15.78 2.49 19.32
C HIS A 322 -17.16 3.12 19.26
N ASP A 323 -17.25 4.40 19.60
CA ASP A 323 -18.48 5.20 19.59
C ASP A 323 -18.23 6.49 18.79
N GLU A 324 -18.87 6.59 17.62
CA GLU A 324 -18.77 7.75 16.71
C GLU A 324 -19.90 8.77 16.94
N SER A 325 -20.72 8.61 17.98
CA SER A 325 -21.82 9.55 18.32
C SER A 325 -21.29 10.94 18.68
N SER A 326 -22.12 11.95 18.51
CA SER A 326 -21.72 13.35 18.76
C SER A 326 -21.36 13.64 20.21
N GLY A 327 -21.85 12.85 21.17
CA GLY A 327 -21.55 12.98 22.60
C GLY A 327 -20.29 12.23 23.05
N SER A 328 -19.66 11.43 22.19
CA SER A 328 -18.45 10.66 22.54
C SER A 328 -17.22 11.56 22.57
N LEU A 329 -16.37 11.38 23.58
CA LEU A 329 -15.07 12.04 23.70
C LEU A 329 -14.01 11.41 22.78
N SER A 330 -14.25 10.20 22.25
CA SER A 330 -13.32 9.47 21.36
C SER A 330 -14.07 8.91 20.16
N ARG A 331 -14.39 9.79 19.24
CA ARG A 331 -15.13 9.48 18.01
C ARG A 331 -14.30 8.75 16.95
N GLY A 332 -13.01 8.57 17.22
CA GLY A 332 -12.03 7.93 16.32
C GLY A 332 -11.11 8.92 15.65
N LEU A 333 -9.90 8.44 15.31
CA LEU A 333 -8.81 9.29 14.85
C LEU A 333 -9.11 10.06 13.56
N PHE A 334 -10.05 9.59 12.74
CA PHE A 334 -10.45 10.33 11.53
C PHE A 334 -11.19 11.63 11.92
N ILE A 335 -12.16 11.55 12.83
CA ILE A 335 -12.89 12.71 13.30
C ILE A 335 -11.98 13.64 14.10
N ASP A 336 -11.12 13.09 14.96
CA ASP A 336 -10.17 13.86 15.76
C ASP A 336 -9.15 14.59 14.86
N THR A 337 -8.61 13.92 13.83
CA THR A 337 -7.71 14.55 12.85
C THR A 337 -8.43 15.66 12.06
N LEU A 338 -9.69 15.42 11.66
CA LEU A 338 -10.49 16.42 10.95
C LEU A 338 -10.79 17.61 11.86
N SER A 339 -11.06 17.38 13.16
CA SER A 339 -11.24 18.43 14.17
C SER A 339 -9.98 19.27 14.34
N LEU A 340 -8.81 18.64 14.41
CA LEU A 340 -7.54 19.35 14.46
C LEU A 340 -7.29 20.22 13.20
N ILE A 341 -7.62 19.70 12.01
CA ILE A 341 -7.47 20.47 10.76
C ILE A 341 -8.39 21.70 10.76
N ARG A 342 -9.61 21.56 11.22
CA ARG A 342 -10.59 22.65 11.23
C ARG A 342 -10.29 23.73 12.26
N GLU A 343 -9.70 23.39 13.40
CA GLU A 343 -9.31 24.36 14.45
C GLU A 343 -8.34 25.43 13.94
N HIS A 344 -7.52 25.08 12.96
CA HIS A 344 -6.52 25.97 12.39
C HIS A 344 -6.90 26.58 11.06
N ASN A 345 -8.14 26.35 10.57
CA ASN A 345 -8.61 26.91 9.29
C ASN A 345 -10.11 27.23 9.35
N GLU A 346 -10.42 28.53 9.42
CA GLU A 346 -11.79 29.03 9.54
C GLU A 346 -12.68 28.61 8.36
N ALA A 347 -12.17 28.60 7.14
CA ALA A 347 -12.92 28.18 5.97
C ALA A 347 -13.35 26.69 6.08
N ILE A 348 -12.46 25.83 6.57
CA ILE A 348 -12.74 24.42 6.80
C ILE A 348 -13.67 24.26 8.02
N TYR A 349 -13.48 25.07 9.06
CA TYR A 349 -14.34 25.06 10.25
C TYR A 349 -15.79 25.27 9.88
N ASN A 350 -16.06 26.29 9.03
CA ASN A 350 -17.42 26.69 8.65
C ASN A 350 -18.15 25.70 7.74
N VAL A 351 -17.46 24.72 7.18
CA VAL A 351 -18.04 23.75 6.22
C VAL A 351 -17.94 22.28 6.62
N THR A 352 -17.34 21.94 7.77
CA THR A 352 -17.11 20.56 8.21
C THR A 352 -17.85 20.19 9.48
N LEU A 353 -18.01 18.90 9.75
CA LEU A 353 -18.67 18.30 10.92
C LEU A 353 -20.07 18.90 11.16
N GLU A 354 -20.29 19.55 12.31
CA GLU A 354 -21.58 20.09 12.72
C GLU A 354 -22.08 21.25 11.83
N LYS A 355 -21.16 21.94 11.15
CA LYS A 355 -21.47 23.04 10.22
C LYS A 355 -21.80 22.55 8.82
N ALA A 356 -21.46 21.29 8.51
CA ALA A 356 -21.79 20.67 7.24
C ALA A 356 -23.25 20.22 7.19
N PRO A 357 -23.90 20.23 6.00
CA PRO A 357 -25.21 19.61 5.84
C PRO A 357 -25.17 18.13 6.25
N GLN A 358 -26.15 17.69 7.06
CA GLN A 358 -26.16 16.33 7.64
C GLN A 358 -26.03 15.21 6.59
N ASN A 359 -26.59 15.42 5.41
CA ASN A 359 -26.57 14.47 4.30
C ASN A 359 -25.31 14.61 3.39
N ASN A 360 -24.38 15.53 3.70
CA ASN A 360 -23.17 15.79 2.90
C ASN A 360 -21.94 16.16 3.76
N GLN A 361 -21.72 15.43 4.85
CA GLN A 361 -20.59 15.67 5.76
C GLN A 361 -19.26 15.13 5.25
N VAL A 362 -19.25 14.19 4.30
CA VAL A 362 -18.04 13.56 3.72
C VAL A 362 -17.19 12.80 4.74
N ILE A 363 -17.82 12.29 5.82
CA ILE A 363 -17.11 11.61 6.92
C ILE A 363 -17.48 10.13 7.09
N SER A 364 -18.46 9.63 6.32
CA SER A 364 -18.96 8.26 6.51
C SER A 364 -17.89 7.19 6.24
N PRO A 365 -17.97 6.02 6.89
CA PRO A 365 -17.02 4.92 6.66
C PRO A 365 -16.91 4.47 5.21
N LYS A 366 -18.00 4.57 4.44
CA LYS A 366 -18.00 4.27 3.00
C LYS A 366 -17.13 5.27 2.25
N ILE A 367 -17.26 6.57 2.56
CA ILE A 367 -16.45 7.63 1.95
C ILE A 367 -14.97 7.48 2.32
N GLN A 368 -14.67 7.18 3.58
CA GLN A 368 -13.29 6.93 4.04
C GLN A 368 -12.63 5.80 3.22
N LYS A 369 -13.35 4.68 3.01
CA LYS A 369 -12.86 3.57 2.18
C LYS A 369 -12.66 3.99 0.72
N GLN A 370 -13.59 4.73 0.14
CA GLN A 370 -13.48 5.21 -1.24
C GLN A 370 -12.31 6.18 -1.42
N ILE A 371 -12.04 7.06 -0.46
CA ILE A 371 -10.85 7.93 -0.49
C ILE A 371 -9.57 7.10 -0.40
N THR A 372 -9.56 6.07 0.46
CA THR A 372 -8.42 5.14 0.58
C THR A 372 -8.15 4.43 -0.73
N GLU A 373 -9.19 3.91 -1.37
CA GLU A 373 -9.11 3.28 -2.70
C GLU A 373 -8.60 4.24 -3.77
N CYS A 374 -9.05 5.51 -3.75
CA CYS A 374 -8.53 6.52 -4.68
C CYS A 374 -7.02 6.72 -4.52
N PHE A 375 -6.52 6.84 -3.29
CA PHE A 375 -5.09 6.94 -3.03
C PHE A 375 -4.32 5.72 -3.51
N SER A 376 -4.79 4.53 -3.19
CA SER A 376 -4.18 3.27 -3.62
C SER A 376 -4.08 3.19 -5.15
N LYS A 377 -5.16 3.50 -5.86
CA LYS A 377 -5.19 3.47 -7.33
C LYS A 377 -4.27 4.53 -7.96
N GLU A 378 -4.16 5.73 -7.38
CA GLU A 378 -3.22 6.76 -7.87
C GLU A 378 -1.76 6.34 -7.65
N ILE A 379 -1.44 5.71 -6.51
CA ILE A 379 -0.10 5.17 -6.23
C ILE A 379 0.25 4.10 -7.26
N ILE A 380 -0.63 3.11 -7.47
CA ILE A 380 -0.40 2.03 -8.45
C ILE A 380 -0.27 2.60 -9.86
N LEU A 381 -1.14 3.53 -10.24
CA LEU A 381 -1.07 4.19 -11.55
C LEU A 381 0.28 4.90 -11.74
N SER A 382 0.79 5.55 -10.70
CA SER A 382 2.12 6.20 -10.73
C SER A 382 3.24 5.18 -10.93
N ILE A 383 3.20 4.03 -10.22
CA ILE A 383 4.17 2.95 -10.38
C ILE A 383 4.11 2.36 -11.79
N CYS A 384 2.93 2.01 -12.28
CA CYS A 384 2.76 1.46 -13.62
C CYS A 384 3.18 2.44 -14.73
N LYS A 385 2.99 3.74 -14.50
CA LYS A 385 3.42 4.81 -15.41
C LYS A 385 4.95 4.97 -15.44
N GLU A 386 5.59 4.78 -14.29
CA GLU A 386 7.06 4.80 -14.17
C GLU A 386 7.69 3.60 -14.89
N ILE A 387 7.09 2.40 -14.79
CA ILE A 387 7.51 1.21 -15.52
C ILE A 387 7.25 1.37 -17.02
N GLY A 388 6.07 1.84 -17.40
CA GLY A 388 5.68 2.03 -18.79
C GLY A 388 5.72 0.73 -19.61
N LYS A 389 6.50 0.73 -20.68
CA LYS A 389 6.73 -0.45 -21.55
C LYS A 389 8.00 -1.22 -21.20
N ASP A 390 8.75 -0.77 -20.20
CA ASP A 390 10.00 -1.40 -19.80
C ASP A 390 9.76 -2.74 -19.10
N PHE A 391 10.78 -3.52 -18.94
CA PHE A 391 10.70 -4.81 -18.27
C PHE A 391 10.91 -4.66 -16.74
N PHE A 392 10.43 -5.66 -16.02
CA PHE A 392 10.51 -5.73 -14.56
C PHE A 392 10.66 -7.17 -14.08
N ALA A 393 11.03 -7.37 -12.82
CA ALA A 393 10.94 -8.65 -12.16
C ALA A 393 9.77 -8.69 -11.17
N LEU A 394 9.24 -9.88 -10.97
CA LEU A 394 8.16 -10.21 -10.07
C LEU A 394 8.72 -10.87 -8.79
N LEU A 395 8.42 -10.31 -7.62
CA LEU A 395 8.71 -10.90 -6.33
C LEU A 395 7.39 -11.21 -5.62
N VAL A 396 7.25 -12.44 -5.17
CA VAL A 396 6.04 -12.95 -4.52
C VAL A 396 6.42 -13.75 -3.27
N ASP A 397 5.55 -13.71 -2.28
CA ASP A 397 5.63 -14.55 -1.08
C ASP A 397 4.24 -14.62 -0.44
N GLU A 398 3.96 -15.63 0.39
CA GLU A 398 2.69 -15.81 1.09
C GLU A 398 2.88 -15.72 2.61
N SER A 399 1.88 -15.18 3.26
CA SER A 399 1.81 -15.17 4.73
C SER A 399 0.38 -15.05 5.22
N SER A 400 0.07 -15.72 6.32
CA SER A 400 -1.24 -15.56 6.95
C SER A 400 -1.35 -14.25 7.72
N ASP A 401 -2.50 -13.60 7.56
CA ASP A 401 -2.88 -12.42 8.33
C ASP A 401 -3.37 -12.78 9.74
N VAL A 402 -3.68 -11.79 10.55
CA VAL A 402 -4.20 -11.96 11.92
C VAL A 402 -5.53 -12.75 11.95
N SER A 403 -6.31 -12.72 10.86
CA SER A 403 -7.57 -13.47 10.71
C SER A 403 -7.36 -14.92 10.21
N LYS A 404 -6.11 -15.35 10.06
CA LYS A 404 -5.73 -16.67 9.51
C LYS A 404 -6.16 -16.88 8.05
N LYS A 405 -6.16 -15.79 7.26
CA LYS A 405 -6.32 -15.86 5.83
C LYS A 405 -4.94 -15.79 5.17
N GLU A 406 -4.72 -16.64 4.17
CA GLU A 406 -3.49 -16.59 3.37
C GLU A 406 -3.53 -15.41 2.42
N GLN A 407 -2.48 -14.61 2.49
CA GLN A 407 -2.30 -13.38 1.72
C GLN A 407 -1.03 -13.48 0.89
N MET A 408 -1.16 -13.35 -0.42
CA MET A 408 -0.03 -13.28 -1.33
C MET A 408 0.33 -11.81 -1.58
N ALA A 409 1.56 -11.42 -1.30
CA ALA A 409 2.04 -10.07 -1.56
C ALA A 409 2.87 -10.01 -2.85
N ILE A 410 2.64 -8.98 -3.67
CA ILE A 410 3.26 -8.80 -4.98
C ILE A 410 4.07 -7.51 -4.99
N VAL A 411 5.35 -7.63 -5.32
CA VAL A 411 6.31 -6.53 -5.47
C VAL A 411 6.93 -6.58 -6.86
N LEU A 412 7.07 -5.43 -7.52
CA LEU A 412 7.76 -5.31 -8.79
C LEU A 412 9.13 -4.66 -8.59
N ARG A 413 10.16 -5.25 -9.22
CA ARG A 413 11.52 -4.71 -9.24
C ARG A 413 11.86 -4.26 -10.66
N TYR A 414 12.27 -3.00 -10.81
CA TYR A 414 12.59 -2.39 -12.09
C TYR A 414 13.66 -1.30 -11.94
N VAL A 415 14.18 -0.80 -13.05
CA VAL A 415 15.12 0.32 -13.10
C VAL A 415 14.38 1.55 -13.60
N ASP A 416 14.43 2.65 -12.85
CA ASP A 416 13.76 3.88 -13.24
C ASP A 416 14.50 4.69 -14.32
N SER A 417 13.92 5.80 -14.75
CA SER A 417 14.47 6.65 -15.81
C SER A 417 15.81 7.32 -15.47
N ILE A 418 16.22 7.31 -14.19
CA ILE A 418 17.51 7.85 -13.73
C ILE A 418 18.53 6.74 -13.38
N GLY A 419 18.20 5.49 -13.71
CA GLY A 419 19.09 4.35 -13.52
C GLY A 419 19.06 3.71 -12.15
N ILE A 420 18.11 4.09 -11.28
CA ILE A 420 17.99 3.57 -9.93
C ILE A 420 17.09 2.33 -9.91
N VAL A 421 17.55 1.28 -9.24
CA VAL A 421 16.73 0.08 -8.98
C VAL A 421 15.67 0.39 -7.94
N LYS A 422 14.43 0.04 -8.24
CA LYS A 422 13.28 0.20 -7.35
C LYS A 422 12.55 -1.11 -7.13
N GLU A 423 12.13 -1.34 -5.90
CA GLU A 423 11.19 -2.38 -5.53
C GLU A 423 9.92 -1.71 -5.01
N ARG A 424 8.80 -1.90 -5.72
CA ARG A 424 7.52 -1.28 -5.45
C ARG A 424 6.45 -2.32 -5.17
N PHE A 425 5.75 -2.10 -4.08
CA PHE A 425 4.63 -2.94 -3.67
C PHE A 425 3.35 -2.54 -4.41
N ILE A 426 2.73 -3.49 -5.09
CA ILE A 426 1.51 -3.25 -5.87
C ILE A 426 0.26 -3.85 -5.24
N GLY A 427 0.38 -4.74 -4.27
CA GLY A 427 -0.76 -5.21 -3.50
C GLY A 427 -0.58 -6.54 -2.79
N VAL A 428 -1.57 -6.83 -1.94
CA VAL A 428 -1.81 -8.17 -1.39
C VAL A 428 -3.12 -8.71 -1.93
N VAL A 429 -3.14 -10.01 -2.19
CA VAL A 429 -4.32 -10.73 -2.68
C VAL A 429 -4.61 -11.89 -1.73
N HIS A 430 -5.86 -12.02 -1.28
CA HIS A 430 -6.29 -13.20 -0.54
C HIS A 430 -6.38 -14.39 -1.48
N VAL A 431 -5.60 -15.44 -1.20
CA VAL A 431 -5.62 -16.70 -1.93
C VAL A 431 -6.34 -17.78 -1.10
N LYS A 432 -7.17 -18.56 -1.76
CA LYS A 432 -7.95 -19.61 -1.08
C LYS A 432 -7.10 -20.81 -0.69
N ASP A 433 -6.11 -21.08 -1.48
CA ASP A 433 -5.09 -22.10 -1.28
C ASP A 433 -3.76 -21.61 -1.88
N THR A 434 -2.67 -22.24 -1.52
CA THR A 434 -1.33 -21.91 -1.97
C THR A 434 -0.87 -22.78 -3.15
N SER A 435 -1.81 -23.33 -3.94
CA SER A 435 -1.43 -24.05 -5.16
C SER A 435 -0.84 -23.09 -6.19
N SER A 436 0.13 -23.56 -6.96
CA SER A 436 0.81 -22.74 -7.98
C SER A 436 -0.14 -22.15 -9.02
N LEU A 437 -1.23 -22.87 -9.34
CA LEU A 437 -2.24 -22.39 -10.28
C LEU A 437 -3.04 -21.22 -9.69
N THR A 438 -3.53 -21.34 -8.46
CA THR A 438 -4.24 -20.26 -7.75
C THR A 438 -3.37 -19.02 -7.62
N LEU A 439 -2.07 -19.20 -7.30
CA LEU A 439 -1.12 -18.08 -7.22
C LEU A 439 -0.92 -17.41 -8.59
N LYS A 440 -0.77 -18.21 -9.67
CA LYS A 440 -0.61 -17.67 -11.04
C LYS A 440 -1.85 -16.90 -11.49
N GLU A 441 -3.06 -17.45 -11.27
CA GLU A 441 -4.32 -16.80 -11.59
C GLU A 441 -4.45 -15.45 -10.87
N ALA A 442 -4.11 -15.41 -9.58
CA ALA A 442 -4.15 -14.16 -8.79
C ALA A 442 -3.14 -13.12 -9.28
N ILE A 443 -1.94 -13.54 -9.73
CA ILE A 443 -0.95 -12.64 -10.36
C ILE A 443 -1.51 -12.07 -11.67
N ASP A 444 -2.11 -12.91 -12.51
CA ASP A 444 -2.68 -12.52 -13.80
C ASP A 444 -3.82 -11.50 -13.61
N GLU A 445 -4.71 -11.72 -12.63
CA GLU A 445 -5.78 -10.77 -12.30
C GLU A 445 -5.20 -9.40 -11.90
N VAL A 446 -4.15 -9.37 -11.08
CA VAL A 446 -3.48 -8.12 -10.70
C VAL A 446 -2.81 -7.45 -11.89
N PHE A 447 -2.18 -8.21 -12.77
CA PHE A 447 -1.51 -7.67 -13.96
C PHE A 447 -2.53 -7.09 -14.94
N ILE A 448 -3.60 -7.83 -15.24
CA ILE A 448 -4.69 -7.37 -16.11
C ILE A 448 -5.32 -6.09 -15.54
N GLY A 449 -5.64 -6.08 -14.24
CA GLY A 449 -6.25 -4.94 -13.56
C GLY A 449 -5.40 -3.66 -13.61
N ASN A 450 -4.08 -3.81 -13.70
CA ASN A 450 -3.11 -2.70 -13.72
C ASN A 450 -2.47 -2.47 -15.11
N LYS A 451 -2.93 -3.16 -16.15
CA LYS A 451 -2.41 -3.07 -17.53
C LYS A 451 -0.92 -3.43 -17.63
N LEU A 452 -0.46 -4.34 -16.79
CA LEU A 452 0.86 -4.96 -16.88
C LEU A 452 0.76 -6.24 -17.71
N SER A 453 1.88 -6.66 -18.32
CA SER A 453 1.94 -7.86 -19.14
C SER A 453 2.98 -8.85 -18.59
N MET A 454 2.65 -10.13 -18.59
CA MET A 454 3.61 -11.19 -18.28
C MET A 454 4.80 -11.19 -19.25
N THR A 455 4.62 -10.68 -20.47
CA THR A 455 5.70 -10.54 -21.46
C THR A 455 6.78 -9.53 -21.06
N GLN A 456 6.51 -8.62 -20.11
CA GLN A 456 7.48 -7.66 -19.58
C GLN A 456 8.36 -8.26 -18.46
N VAL A 457 8.00 -9.43 -17.91
CA VAL A 457 8.73 -10.04 -16.81
C VAL A 457 10.06 -10.60 -17.30
N ARG A 458 11.17 -10.24 -16.65
CA ARG A 458 12.51 -10.76 -16.94
C ARG A 458 13.17 -11.47 -15.76
N GLY A 459 12.56 -11.37 -14.59
CA GLY A 459 12.97 -12.07 -13.40
C GLY A 459 11.79 -12.46 -12.52
N GLN A 460 11.93 -13.57 -11.81
CA GLN A 460 10.96 -14.01 -10.81
C GLN A 460 11.70 -14.48 -9.56
N GLY A 461 11.31 -13.97 -8.39
CA GLY A 461 11.95 -14.22 -7.11
C GLY A 461 10.99 -14.72 -6.05
N TYR A 462 11.22 -15.94 -5.55
CA TYR A 462 10.40 -16.60 -4.53
C TYR A 462 11.26 -17.36 -3.55
N ASP A 463 10.63 -17.92 -2.53
CA ASP A 463 11.24 -18.91 -1.66
C ASP A 463 11.40 -20.29 -2.37
N GLY A 464 11.87 -21.28 -1.62
CA GLY A 464 12.10 -22.62 -2.15
C GLY A 464 10.95 -23.60 -1.94
N ALA A 465 9.75 -23.15 -1.59
CA ALA A 465 8.59 -23.99 -1.39
C ALA A 465 8.20 -24.77 -2.68
N SER A 466 7.61 -25.93 -2.53
CA SER A 466 7.33 -26.84 -3.66
C SER A 466 6.32 -26.26 -4.65
N ASN A 467 5.32 -25.51 -4.18
CA ASN A 467 4.35 -24.77 -4.99
C ASN A 467 5.00 -23.64 -5.79
N MET A 468 6.07 -23.05 -5.27
CA MET A 468 6.82 -21.98 -5.93
C MET A 468 7.88 -22.51 -6.90
N ARG A 469 8.77 -23.42 -6.43
CA ARG A 469 9.96 -23.90 -7.16
C ARG A 469 9.71 -25.13 -8.03
N GLY A 470 8.61 -25.88 -7.86
CA GLY A 470 8.36 -27.16 -8.53
C GLY A 470 8.71 -27.14 -10.02
N ALA A 471 9.48 -28.16 -10.46
CA ALA A 471 10.07 -28.17 -11.80
C ALA A 471 9.02 -28.27 -12.92
N PHE A 472 7.89 -28.93 -12.67
CA PHE A 472 6.87 -29.17 -13.67
C PHE A 472 5.62 -28.30 -13.47
N ASN A 473 5.15 -28.18 -12.24
CA ASN A 473 3.87 -27.53 -11.91
C ASN A 473 4.03 -26.43 -10.84
N GLY A 474 5.23 -26.01 -10.50
CA GLY A 474 5.42 -24.86 -9.61
C GLY A 474 5.15 -23.54 -10.31
N LEU A 475 4.91 -22.49 -9.56
CA LEU A 475 4.69 -21.14 -10.09
C LEU A 475 5.79 -20.71 -11.08
N LYS A 476 7.06 -21.04 -10.74
CA LYS A 476 8.22 -20.85 -11.62
C LYS A 476 7.98 -21.47 -13.00
N ALA A 477 7.54 -22.73 -13.04
CA ALA A 477 7.36 -23.44 -14.30
C ALA A 477 6.21 -22.87 -15.12
N LEU A 478 5.09 -22.50 -14.47
CA LEU A 478 3.93 -21.90 -15.13
C LEU A 478 4.28 -20.56 -15.78
N ILE A 479 5.07 -19.72 -15.11
CA ILE A 479 5.52 -18.45 -15.68
C ILE A 479 6.53 -18.66 -16.82
N LEU A 480 7.47 -19.60 -16.69
CA LEU A 480 8.45 -19.90 -17.73
C LEU A 480 7.82 -20.51 -18.99
N GLN A 481 6.72 -21.25 -18.87
CA GLN A 481 5.94 -21.75 -20.03
C GLN A 481 5.34 -20.61 -20.85
N GLU A 482 4.93 -19.53 -20.20
CA GLU A 482 4.38 -18.33 -20.85
C GLU A 482 5.47 -17.37 -21.34
N ASN A 483 6.51 -17.19 -20.52
CA ASN A 483 7.63 -16.29 -20.79
C ASN A 483 8.97 -16.92 -20.36
N ASP A 484 9.68 -17.49 -21.31
CA ASP A 484 11.00 -18.13 -21.12
C ASP A 484 12.13 -17.20 -20.66
N SER A 485 11.95 -15.88 -20.88
CA SER A 485 12.90 -14.84 -20.45
C SER A 485 12.71 -14.41 -18.98
N ALA A 486 11.71 -14.92 -18.29
CA ALA A 486 11.46 -14.65 -16.88
C ALA A 486 12.33 -15.55 -15.98
N HIS A 487 13.62 -15.28 -15.87
CA HIS A 487 14.58 -16.11 -15.13
C HIS A 487 14.25 -16.17 -13.64
N TYR A 488 14.20 -17.39 -13.10
CA TYR A 488 13.94 -17.62 -11.68
C TYR A 488 15.20 -17.47 -10.85
N VAL A 489 15.10 -16.73 -9.77
CA VAL A 489 16.12 -16.63 -8.73
C VAL A 489 15.53 -17.06 -7.40
N HIS A 490 16.06 -18.10 -6.81
CA HIS A 490 15.71 -18.50 -5.45
C HIS A 490 16.21 -17.44 -4.46
N CYS A 491 15.33 -16.94 -3.60
CA CYS A 491 15.65 -15.90 -2.63
C CYS A 491 16.91 -16.24 -1.82
N PHE A 492 17.99 -15.47 -1.99
CA PHE A 492 19.27 -15.71 -1.33
C PHE A 492 19.17 -15.61 0.20
N ALA A 493 18.34 -14.71 0.71
CA ALA A 493 18.11 -14.58 2.14
C ALA A 493 17.42 -15.82 2.72
N HIS A 494 16.50 -16.42 1.97
CA HIS A 494 15.83 -17.67 2.35
C HIS A 494 16.80 -18.85 2.27
N GLN A 495 17.61 -18.95 1.21
CA GLN A 495 18.66 -19.99 1.08
C GLN A 495 19.62 -19.94 2.28
N LEU A 496 20.11 -18.73 2.64
CA LEU A 496 20.99 -18.55 3.79
C LEU A 496 20.33 -19.00 5.10
N GLN A 497 19.05 -18.73 5.28
CA GLN A 497 18.29 -19.21 6.43
C GLN A 497 18.23 -20.75 6.48
N LEU A 498 17.95 -21.38 5.34
CA LEU A 498 17.88 -22.85 5.25
C LEU A 498 19.22 -23.53 5.53
N VAL A 499 20.37 -22.88 5.19
CA VAL A 499 21.70 -23.39 5.57
C VAL A 499 21.82 -23.54 7.08
N ILE A 500 21.46 -22.50 7.84
CA ILE A 500 21.59 -22.48 9.29
C ILE A 500 20.61 -23.48 9.94
N VAL A 501 19.35 -23.53 9.45
CA VAL A 501 18.35 -24.49 9.92
C VAL A 501 18.79 -25.92 9.70
N ALA A 502 19.41 -26.23 8.54
CA ALA A 502 19.83 -27.59 8.24
C ALA A 502 20.93 -28.07 9.20
N VAL A 503 21.89 -27.24 9.55
CA VAL A 503 22.92 -27.56 10.54
C VAL A 503 22.33 -27.76 11.93
N ALA A 504 21.41 -26.86 12.36
CA ALA A 504 20.74 -27.00 13.64
C ALA A 504 19.95 -28.32 13.75
N ASN A 505 19.30 -28.75 12.66
CA ASN A 505 18.51 -29.99 12.66
C ASN A 505 19.36 -31.26 12.52
N LYS A 506 20.53 -31.19 11.90
CA LYS A 506 21.39 -32.36 11.61
C LYS A 506 22.39 -32.66 12.73
N HIS A 507 22.77 -31.65 13.52
CA HIS A 507 23.76 -31.79 14.60
C HIS A 507 23.04 -31.74 15.96
N GLU A 508 23.02 -32.87 16.68
CA GLU A 508 22.27 -33.04 17.95
C GLU A 508 22.66 -31.96 18.97
N GLY A 509 23.94 -31.75 19.21
CA GLY A 509 24.41 -30.75 20.18
C GLY A 509 24.04 -29.31 19.84
N VAL A 510 23.99 -28.95 18.54
CA VAL A 510 23.51 -27.62 18.09
C VAL A 510 22.00 -27.49 18.29
N ASN A 511 21.24 -28.56 18.00
CA ASN A 511 19.82 -28.58 18.25
C ASN A 511 19.50 -28.38 19.74
N ASP A 512 20.13 -29.18 20.60
CA ASP A 512 19.98 -29.09 22.06
C ASP A 512 20.37 -27.72 22.58
N PHE A 513 21.45 -27.12 22.07
CA PHE A 513 21.86 -25.77 22.42
C PHE A 513 20.77 -24.73 22.14
N PHE A 514 20.14 -24.76 20.93
CA PHE A 514 19.06 -23.81 20.62
C PHE A 514 17.78 -24.06 21.39
N ASP A 515 17.47 -25.32 21.71
CA ASP A 515 16.34 -25.67 22.55
C ASP A 515 16.53 -25.14 23.99
N GLN A 516 17.71 -25.27 24.56
CA GLN A 516 18.04 -24.71 25.87
C GLN A 516 17.98 -23.18 25.89
N ILE A 517 18.46 -22.52 24.81
CA ILE A 517 18.32 -21.05 24.68
C ILE A 517 16.83 -20.66 24.63
N SER A 518 16.02 -21.39 23.90
CA SER A 518 14.57 -21.14 23.81
C SER A 518 13.90 -21.33 25.18
N LEU A 519 14.28 -22.34 25.93
CA LEU A 519 13.78 -22.59 27.26
C LEU A 519 14.15 -21.47 28.23
N VAL A 520 15.40 -21.02 28.27
CA VAL A 520 15.82 -19.92 29.17
C VAL A 520 15.12 -18.61 28.82
N VAL A 521 14.97 -18.29 27.52
CA VAL A 521 14.23 -17.11 27.11
C VAL A 521 12.77 -17.19 27.56
N ASN A 522 12.14 -18.37 27.45
CA ASN A 522 10.78 -18.58 27.92
C ASN A 522 10.69 -18.43 29.45
N VAL A 523 11.59 -19.07 30.21
CA VAL A 523 11.61 -18.95 31.68
C VAL A 523 11.78 -17.51 32.13
N VAL A 524 12.75 -16.79 31.59
CA VAL A 524 13.05 -15.38 32.00
C VAL A 524 11.91 -14.45 31.50
N CYS A 525 11.47 -14.60 30.26
CA CYS A 525 10.51 -13.67 29.67
C CYS A 525 9.04 -13.93 30.03
N ALA A 526 8.71 -15.06 30.64
CA ALA A 526 7.34 -15.39 31.06
C ALA A 526 6.79 -14.53 32.21
N SER A 527 7.65 -13.85 32.97
CA SER A 527 7.25 -13.07 34.14
C SER A 527 7.86 -11.67 34.13
N CYS A 528 7.02 -10.66 34.37
CA CYS A 528 7.49 -9.27 34.51
C CYS A 528 8.53 -9.16 35.64
N LYS A 529 8.27 -9.81 36.79
CA LYS A 529 9.21 -9.80 37.92
C LYS A 529 10.59 -10.32 37.51
N ARG A 530 10.67 -11.43 36.75
CA ARG A 530 11.96 -11.99 36.31
C ARG A 530 12.69 -11.07 35.33
N LYS A 531 11.93 -10.43 34.41
CA LYS A 531 12.51 -9.42 33.53
C LYS A 531 13.06 -8.21 34.27
N ASP A 532 12.32 -7.75 35.27
CA ASP A 532 12.74 -6.61 36.09
C ASP A 532 13.99 -6.98 36.94
N MET A 533 14.06 -8.20 37.44
CA MET A 533 15.29 -8.70 38.13
C MET A 533 16.50 -8.68 37.19
N VAL A 534 16.38 -9.15 35.93
CA VAL A 534 17.49 -9.06 34.96
C VAL A 534 17.92 -7.62 34.76
N ARG A 535 16.98 -6.70 34.63
CA ARG A 535 17.24 -5.27 34.38
C ARG A 535 17.91 -4.62 35.58
N GLU A 536 17.42 -4.91 36.78
CA GLU A 536 17.97 -4.34 38.01
C GLU A 536 19.39 -4.82 38.26
N ASN A 537 19.61 -6.15 38.20
CA ASN A 537 20.95 -6.73 38.37
C ASN A 537 21.94 -6.19 37.31
N TYR A 538 21.49 -6.01 36.06
CA TYR A 538 22.30 -5.39 35.00
C TYR A 538 22.62 -3.93 35.33
N ARG A 539 21.65 -3.16 35.84
CA ARG A 539 21.82 -1.76 36.23
C ARG A 539 22.85 -1.66 37.39
N GLU A 540 22.74 -2.52 38.37
CA GLU A 540 23.69 -2.57 39.49
C GLU A 540 25.10 -2.91 38.99
N ARG A 541 25.26 -3.91 38.10
CA ARG A 541 26.56 -4.27 37.51
C ARG A 541 27.16 -3.11 36.72
N VAL A 542 26.39 -2.43 35.91
CA VAL A 542 26.83 -1.25 35.16
C VAL A 542 27.22 -0.11 36.08
N GLN A 543 26.45 0.15 37.14
CA GLN A 543 26.77 1.19 38.13
C GLN A 543 28.09 0.87 38.89
N LYS A 544 28.29 -0.37 39.28
CA LYS A 544 29.57 -0.81 39.91
C LYS A 544 30.74 -0.64 38.93
N ALA A 545 30.61 -1.04 37.68
CA ALA A 545 31.65 -0.92 36.65
C ALA A 545 31.98 0.56 36.32
N ILE A 546 30.97 1.44 36.34
CA ILE A 546 31.18 2.89 36.22
C ILE A 546 31.89 3.45 37.46
N GLY A 547 31.51 3.01 38.67
CA GLY A 547 32.14 3.40 39.90
C GLY A 547 33.62 3.00 39.96
N ASN A 548 33.97 1.87 39.33
CA ASN A 548 35.33 1.36 39.24
C ASN A 548 36.12 1.95 38.04
N ASN A 549 35.59 2.88 37.30
CA ASN A 549 36.15 3.42 36.03
C ASN A 549 36.42 2.36 34.93
N GLU A 550 35.68 1.23 34.96
CA GLU A 550 35.79 0.16 33.96
C GLU A 550 34.94 0.44 32.72
N LEU A 551 33.94 1.34 32.84
CA LEU A 551 33.02 1.71 31.74
C LEU A 551 32.98 3.23 31.58
N GLU A 552 33.05 3.65 30.31
CA GLU A 552 32.87 5.06 29.96
C GLU A 552 31.38 5.46 30.03
N THR A 553 31.15 6.69 30.49
CA THR A 553 29.80 7.28 30.52
C THR A 553 29.60 8.29 29.43
N GLY A 554 28.45 8.24 28.75
CA GLY A 554 28.10 9.16 27.66
C GLY A 554 26.65 9.04 27.21
N ARG A 555 26.19 10.00 26.41
CA ARG A 555 24.82 10.02 25.92
C ARG A 555 24.58 8.81 25.00
N GLY A 556 23.71 7.90 25.44
CA GLY A 556 23.38 6.69 24.69
C GLY A 556 24.26 5.47 24.99
N LEU A 557 25.29 5.61 25.84
CA LEU A 557 26.08 4.49 26.38
C LEU A 557 25.33 3.84 27.55
N ASN A 558 25.58 2.56 27.78
CA ASN A 558 25.08 1.79 28.92
C ASN A 558 23.54 1.80 29.08
N GLN A 559 22.82 1.75 27.94
CA GLN A 559 21.37 1.68 27.96
C GLN A 559 20.89 0.37 28.59
N GLU A 560 19.68 0.45 29.18
CA GLU A 560 19.01 -0.71 29.72
C GLU A 560 18.85 -1.80 28.67
N THR A 561 19.29 -3.01 28.97
CA THR A 561 19.28 -4.16 28.04
C THR A 561 18.36 -5.25 28.61
N SER A 562 17.67 -5.95 27.72
CA SER A 562 16.82 -7.08 28.07
C SER A 562 17.17 -8.30 27.23
N LEU A 563 16.88 -9.49 27.73
CA LEU A 563 17.04 -10.71 26.97
C LEU A 563 16.09 -10.69 25.75
N ILE A 564 16.65 -10.86 24.56
CA ILE A 564 15.94 -10.77 23.28
C ILE A 564 15.44 -12.17 22.91
N ARG A 565 14.14 -12.27 22.61
CA ARG A 565 13.56 -13.51 22.06
C ARG A 565 13.83 -13.60 20.57
N ALA A 566 14.31 -14.75 20.11
CA ALA A 566 14.41 -15.03 18.69
C ALA A 566 13.02 -15.09 18.05
N GLY A 567 12.91 -14.66 16.81
CA GLY A 567 11.70 -14.87 16.02
C GLY A 567 11.71 -16.25 15.39
N ASP A 568 10.56 -16.89 15.34
CA ASP A 568 10.41 -18.28 14.89
C ASP A 568 10.78 -18.49 13.41
N THR A 569 10.67 -17.44 12.60
CA THR A 569 10.85 -17.52 11.14
C THR A 569 12.19 -16.96 10.63
N ARG A 570 13.03 -16.35 11.48
CA ARG A 570 14.26 -15.67 11.04
C ARG A 570 15.44 -15.98 11.94
N TRP A 571 16.31 -16.87 11.49
CA TRP A 571 17.53 -17.27 12.21
C TRP A 571 18.51 -16.11 12.45
N GLY A 572 18.53 -15.06 11.65
CA GLY A 572 19.27 -13.83 11.94
C GLY A 572 18.87 -13.16 13.27
N SER A 573 17.72 -13.49 13.86
CA SER A 573 17.31 -13.05 15.20
C SER A 573 18.03 -13.80 16.31
N HIS A 574 18.47 -15.06 16.05
CA HIS A 574 19.19 -15.88 17.02
C HIS A 574 20.55 -15.28 17.38
N LEU A 575 21.25 -14.64 16.41
CA LEU A 575 22.48 -13.89 16.73
C LEU A 575 22.26 -12.84 17.80
N LYS A 576 21.14 -12.10 17.72
CA LYS A 576 20.80 -11.10 18.75
C LYS A 576 20.47 -11.73 20.09
N THR A 577 19.78 -12.88 20.09
CA THR A 577 19.49 -13.64 21.31
C THR A 577 20.78 -14.12 21.96
N ILE A 578 21.67 -14.74 21.20
CA ILE A 578 22.98 -15.21 21.68
C ILE A 578 23.80 -14.04 22.22
N ALA A 579 23.94 -12.96 21.46
CA ALA A 579 24.68 -11.78 21.89
C ALA A 579 24.09 -11.15 23.17
N SER A 580 22.74 -11.08 23.29
CA SER A 580 22.10 -10.58 24.50
C SER A 580 22.30 -11.53 25.68
N LEU A 581 22.29 -12.85 25.45
CA LEU A 581 22.55 -13.84 26.49
C LEU A 581 24.01 -13.77 26.99
N MET A 582 24.98 -13.64 26.07
CA MET A 582 26.39 -13.46 26.47
C MET A 582 26.60 -12.22 27.30
N ASN A 583 25.94 -11.11 26.98
CA ASN A 583 26.05 -9.87 27.75
C ASN A 583 25.33 -9.93 29.11
N LEU A 584 24.20 -10.62 29.18
CA LEU A 584 23.35 -10.73 30.38
C LEU A 584 23.56 -12.07 31.12
N PHE A 585 24.64 -12.78 30.85
CA PHE A 585 24.86 -14.12 31.36
C PHE A 585 24.78 -14.20 32.88
N PRO A 586 25.49 -13.36 33.67
CA PRO A 586 25.40 -13.40 35.13
C PRO A 586 24.00 -13.07 35.66
N GLU A 587 23.31 -12.13 35.05
CA GLU A 587 21.94 -11.75 35.43
C GLU A 587 20.95 -12.88 35.16
N VAL A 588 21.11 -13.57 34.03
CA VAL A 588 20.28 -14.74 33.66
C VAL A 588 20.51 -15.88 34.64
N ILE A 589 21.78 -16.17 35.00
CA ILE A 589 22.11 -17.18 36.01
C ILE A 589 21.46 -16.82 37.37
N GLY A 590 21.59 -15.58 37.83
CA GLY A 590 20.94 -15.13 39.06
C GLY A 590 19.42 -15.27 39.07
N VAL A 591 18.75 -15.02 37.94
CA VAL A 591 17.31 -15.23 37.82
C VAL A 591 16.95 -16.72 37.80
N LEU A 592 17.76 -17.56 37.17
CA LEU A 592 17.55 -19.01 37.16
C LEU A 592 17.77 -19.61 38.58
N ASP A 593 18.78 -19.16 39.34
CA ASP A 593 18.99 -19.55 40.74
C ASP A 593 17.77 -19.12 41.58
N TYR A 594 17.27 -17.90 41.44
CA TYR A 594 16.03 -17.46 42.05
C TYR A 594 14.83 -18.37 41.71
N VAL A 595 14.66 -18.74 40.44
CA VAL A 595 13.53 -19.64 40.00
C VAL A 595 13.69 -21.06 40.55
N LYS A 596 14.92 -21.54 40.68
CA LYS A 596 15.23 -22.86 41.29
C LYS A 596 14.78 -22.91 42.74
N GLU A 597 15.01 -21.83 43.49
CA GLU A 597 14.69 -21.77 44.91
C GLU A 597 13.22 -21.37 45.17
N GLU A 598 12.77 -20.30 44.54
CA GLU A 598 11.49 -19.62 44.78
C GLU A 598 10.41 -19.92 43.73
N GLY A 599 10.67 -20.80 42.77
CA GLY A 599 9.73 -21.07 41.67
C GLY A 599 8.39 -21.59 42.19
N ALA A 600 7.27 -21.09 41.67
CA ALA A 600 5.92 -21.37 42.15
C ALA A 600 5.52 -22.87 42.03
N THR A 601 6.09 -23.61 41.07
CA THR A 601 5.82 -25.06 40.89
C THR A 601 7.12 -25.85 40.90
N LEU A 602 7.03 -27.10 41.28
CA LEU A 602 8.17 -28.05 41.25
C LEU A 602 8.72 -28.20 39.83
N SER A 603 7.83 -28.19 38.83
CA SER A 603 8.22 -28.23 37.42
C SER A 603 9.10 -27.03 37.03
N ASN A 604 8.73 -25.80 37.41
CA ASN A 604 9.53 -24.60 37.16
C ASN A 604 10.91 -24.65 37.82
N ARG A 605 10.96 -25.17 39.07
CA ARG A 605 12.21 -25.32 39.84
C ARG A 605 13.14 -26.35 39.17
N ASN A 606 12.58 -27.51 38.77
CA ASN A 606 13.34 -28.55 38.09
C ASN A 606 13.83 -28.10 36.71
N GLN A 607 13.00 -27.35 35.96
CA GLN A 607 13.39 -26.76 34.68
C GLN A 607 14.55 -25.77 34.85
N ALA A 608 14.45 -24.86 35.80
CA ALA A 608 15.53 -23.91 36.11
C ALA A 608 16.82 -24.62 36.52
N GLN A 609 16.74 -25.68 37.36
CA GLN A 609 17.88 -26.50 37.75
C GLN A 609 18.53 -27.18 36.54
N GLY A 610 17.75 -27.75 35.62
CA GLY A 610 18.26 -28.41 34.40
C GLY A 610 19.01 -27.42 33.52
N ILE A 611 18.42 -26.24 33.28
CA ILE A 611 19.04 -25.18 32.50
C ILE A 611 20.36 -24.71 33.16
N LEU A 612 20.35 -24.49 34.48
CA LEU A 612 21.55 -24.06 35.23
C LEU A 612 22.67 -25.09 35.12
N SER A 613 22.33 -26.38 35.27
CA SER A 613 23.33 -27.45 35.20
C SER A 613 24.01 -27.48 33.82
N TYR A 614 23.26 -27.26 32.74
CA TYR A 614 23.80 -27.20 31.37
C TYR A 614 24.60 -25.90 31.13
N PHE A 615 24.10 -24.74 31.55
CA PHE A 615 24.75 -23.45 31.36
C PHE A 615 26.10 -23.30 32.10
N LYS A 616 26.33 -24.07 33.18
CA LYS A 616 27.58 -24.10 33.88
C LYS A 616 28.55 -25.15 33.33
N THR A 617 28.34 -25.66 32.11
CA THR A 617 29.27 -26.60 31.45
C THR A 617 30.13 -25.89 30.40
N LEU A 618 31.35 -26.39 30.23
CA LEU A 618 32.26 -25.93 29.16
C LEU A 618 31.63 -26.15 27.77
N GLU A 619 30.91 -27.24 27.61
CA GLU A 619 30.26 -27.59 26.35
C GLU A 619 29.21 -26.55 25.90
N PHE A 620 28.37 -26.07 26.84
CA PHE A 620 27.44 -24.99 26.55
C PHE A 620 28.17 -23.71 26.13
N VAL A 621 29.20 -23.30 26.84
CA VAL A 621 29.98 -22.09 26.52
C VAL A 621 30.68 -22.24 25.19
N PHE A 622 31.12 -23.43 24.83
CA PHE A 622 31.72 -23.72 23.56
C PHE A 622 30.72 -23.53 22.40
N TYR A 623 29.52 -24.14 22.50
CA TYR A 623 28.46 -23.92 21.52
C TYR A 623 28.04 -22.44 21.45
N LEU A 624 27.98 -21.73 22.58
CA LEU A 624 27.62 -20.33 22.63
C LEU A 624 28.57 -19.47 21.79
N HIS A 625 29.89 -19.68 21.90
CA HIS A 625 30.90 -18.95 21.15
C HIS A 625 30.98 -19.40 19.70
N LEU A 626 30.96 -20.71 19.42
CA LEU A 626 30.95 -21.25 18.06
C LEU A 626 29.76 -20.73 17.24
N MET A 627 28.54 -20.84 17.79
CA MET A 627 27.34 -20.37 17.10
C MET A 627 27.31 -18.84 16.99
N HIS A 628 27.87 -18.11 17.94
CA HIS A 628 28.04 -16.66 17.82
C HIS A 628 28.94 -16.32 16.61
N GLU A 629 30.05 -17.00 16.40
CA GLU A 629 30.96 -16.76 15.28
C GLU A 629 30.31 -17.11 13.93
N VAL A 630 29.70 -18.27 13.82
CA VAL A 630 29.00 -18.72 12.59
C VAL A 630 27.85 -17.78 12.24
N LEU A 631 26.99 -17.44 13.23
CA LEU A 631 25.87 -16.55 13.02
C LEU A 631 26.28 -15.10 12.77
N ASN A 632 27.47 -14.67 13.25
CA ASN A 632 27.99 -13.34 12.96
C ASN A 632 28.40 -13.24 11.48
N LEU A 633 29.16 -14.21 10.94
CA LEU A 633 29.52 -14.25 9.53
C LEU A 633 28.28 -14.26 8.62
N THR A 634 27.36 -15.18 8.90
CA THR A 634 26.12 -15.31 8.11
C THR A 634 25.16 -14.13 8.33
N GLY A 635 25.19 -13.50 9.49
CA GLY A 635 24.39 -12.32 9.82
C GLY A 635 24.83 -11.06 9.07
N ILE A 636 26.14 -10.90 8.81
CA ILE A 636 26.68 -9.83 7.97
C ILE A 636 26.15 -10.00 6.53
N LEU A 637 26.28 -11.20 5.96
CA LEU A 637 25.72 -11.52 4.65
C LEU A 637 24.22 -11.25 4.59
N SER A 638 23.48 -11.74 5.57
CA SER A 638 22.02 -11.55 5.65
C SER A 638 21.59 -10.08 5.59
N LYS A 639 22.32 -9.18 6.28
CA LYS A 639 22.04 -7.73 6.24
C LYS A 639 22.23 -7.13 4.86
N HIS A 640 23.26 -7.60 4.12
CA HIS A 640 23.50 -7.13 2.76
C HIS A 640 22.47 -7.65 1.77
N LEU A 641 22.16 -8.95 1.81
CA LEU A 641 21.15 -9.56 0.92
C LEU A 641 19.74 -8.94 1.09
N GLN A 642 19.44 -8.34 2.23
CA GLN A 642 18.15 -7.73 2.51
C GLN A 642 18.05 -6.24 2.11
N LYS A 643 19.08 -5.63 1.53
CA LYS A 643 19.01 -4.27 1.01
C LYS A 643 18.10 -4.22 -0.22
N LYS A 644 17.32 -3.14 -0.40
CA LYS A 644 16.43 -2.96 -1.55
C LYS A 644 17.14 -2.71 -2.87
N ASP A 645 18.31 -2.09 -2.77
CA ASP A 645 19.18 -1.67 -3.88
C ASP A 645 20.29 -2.69 -4.21
N GLN A 646 20.29 -3.84 -3.52
CA GLN A 646 21.28 -4.90 -3.76
C GLN A 646 21.13 -5.47 -5.17
N ASP A 647 22.20 -5.48 -5.93
CA ASP A 647 22.28 -6.18 -7.21
C ASP A 647 22.77 -7.61 -7.06
N ILE A 648 22.50 -8.44 -8.07
CA ILE A 648 22.74 -9.87 -8.01
C ILE A 648 24.23 -10.21 -8.16
N VAL A 649 25.02 -9.38 -8.84
CA VAL A 649 26.45 -9.58 -9.05
C VAL A 649 27.21 -9.37 -7.74
N GLU A 650 26.92 -8.27 -7.05
CA GLU A 650 27.47 -7.98 -5.73
C GLU A 650 27.00 -9.03 -4.69
N ALA A 651 25.73 -9.43 -4.73
CA ALA A 651 25.21 -10.48 -3.86
C ALA A 651 25.99 -11.81 -4.04
N ALA A 652 26.27 -12.23 -5.27
CA ALA A 652 27.05 -13.42 -5.57
C ALA A 652 28.50 -13.30 -5.07
N SER A 653 29.10 -12.12 -5.16
CA SER A 653 30.42 -11.83 -4.62
C SER A 653 30.47 -11.97 -3.09
N LEU A 654 29.48 -11.40 -2.39
CA LEU A 654 29.34 -11.48 -0.93
C LEU A 654 29.13 -12.93 -0.46
N VAL A 655 28.38 -13.72 -1.21
CA VAL A 655 28.20 -15.16 -0.93
C VAL A 655 29.54 -15.89 -1.02
N ARG A 656 30.32 -15.68 -2.10
CA ARG A 656 31.65 -16.28 -2.26
C ARG A 656 32.59 -15.82 -1.13
N GLY A 657 32.60 -14.55 -0.77
CA GLY A 657 33.39 -14.03 0.35
C GLY A 657 33.02 -14.69 1.68
N THR A 658 31.73 -14.91 1.95
CA THR A 658 31.26 -15.59 3.18
C THR A 658 31.68 -17.06 3.20
N MET A 659 31.60 -17.76 2.07
CA MET A 659 32.13 -19.14 1.93
C MET A 659 33.63 -19.20 2.26
N ASN A 660 34.41 -18.28 1.74
CA ASN A 660 35.88 -18.23 2.01
C ASN A 660 36.16 -17.92 3.49
N ALA A 661 35.33 -17.05 4.13
CA ALA A 661 35.44 -16.77 5.55
C ALA A 661 35.09 -17.99 6.43
N LEU A 662 34.09 -18.79 6.04
CA LEU A 662 33.78 -20.06 6.71
C LEU A 662 34.91 -21.08 6.55
N LYS A 663 35.53 -21.19 5.37
CA LYS A 663 36.70 -22.04 5.13
C LYS A 663 37.90 -21.59 5.96
N ALA A 664 38.14 -20.29 6.08
CA ALA A 664 39.18 -19.74 6.94
C ALA A 664 38.91 -20.02 8.42
N LEU A 665 37.64 -19.88 8.88
CA LEU A 665 37.25 -20.26 10.22
C LEU A 665 37.55 -21.74 10.47
N ARG A 666 37.21 -22.62 9.53
CA ARG A 666 37.49 -24.06 9.61
C ARG A 666 38.99 -24.36 9.77
N ALA A 667 39.84 -23.64 9.03
CA ALA A 667 41.28 -23.92 8.99
C ALA A 667 42.03 -23.40 10.23
N THR A 668 41.65 -22.25 10.80
CA THR A 668 42.41 -21.54 11.84
C THR A 668 41.57 -21.00 13.01
N GLY A 669 40.28 -21.34 13.07
CA GLY A 669 39.38 -20.74 14.06
C GLY A 669 39.35 -21.42 15.40
N PHE A 670 39.63 -22.72 15.48
CA PHE A 670 39.47 -23.51 16.70
C PHE A 670 40.17 -22.90 17.91
N GLU A 671 41.49 -22.69 17.85
CA GLU A 671 42.28 -22.16 18.96
C GLU A 671 41.76 -20.77 19.40
N LYS A 672 41.39 -19.94 18.45
CA LYS A 672 40.85 -18.60 18.76
C LYS A 672 39.50 -18.69 19.48
N THR A 673 38.64 -19.62 19.08
CA THR A 673 37.35 -19.87 19.69
C THR A 673 37.55 -20.44 21.09
N LEU A 674 38.41 -21.42 21.25
CA LEU A 674 38.77 -22.04 22.55
C LEU A 674 39.30 -21.01 23.55
N ALA A 675 40.21 -20.13 23.10
CA ALA A 675 40.71 -19.04 23.95
C ALA A 675 39.61 -18.11 24.48
N LYS A 676 38.62 -17.77 23.63
CA LYS A 676 37.44 -16.97 24.01
C LYS A 676 36.56 -17.73 25.02
N VAL A 677 36.37 -19.04 24.77
CA VAL A 677 35.62 -19.93 25.69
C VAL A 677 36.27 -19.96 27.05
N PHE A 678 37.58 -20.18 27.13
CA PHE A 678 38.30 -20.19 28.39
C PHE A 678 38.24 -18.84 29.14
N SER A 679 38.43 -17.75 28.43
CA SER A 679 38.26 -16.39 28.98
C SER A 679 36.87 -16.19 29.57
N PHE A 680 35.80 -16.65 28.89
CA PHE A 680 34.44 -16.56 29.37
C PHE A 680 34.20 -17.45 30.59
N CYS A 681 34.72 -18.69 30.60
CA CYS A 681 34.63 -19.61 31.71
C CYS A 681 35.30 -19.04 32.96
N HIS A 682 36.51 -18.50 32.82
CA HIS A 682 37.22 -17.83 33.94
C HIS A 682 36.43 -16.62 34.50
N LYS A 683 35.86 -15.83 33.63
CA LYS A 683 35.07 -14.66 34.02
C LYS A 683 33.79 -15.03 34.80
N HIS A 684 33.19 -16.18 34.51
CA HIS A 684 31.91 -16.60 35.09
C HIS A 684 32.00 -17.81 36.05
N ASP A 685 33.20 -18.16 36.45
CA ASP A 685 33.47 -19.26 37.39
C ASP A 685 32.88 -20.60 36.92
N ILE A 686 33.12 -20.92 35.65
CA ILE A 686 32.69 -22.18 35.03
C ILE A 686 33.91 -23.12 34.96
N ASN A 687 33.72 -24.36 35.38
CA ASN A 687 34.79 -25.35 35.40
C ASN A 687 35.32 -25.67 34.02
N ILE A 688 36.64 -25.60 33.84
CA ILE A 688 37.35 -25.95 32.62
C ILE A 688 37.93 -27.35 32.80
N VAL A 689 37.55 -28.25 31.88
CA VAL A 689 38.11 -29.61 31.85
C VAL A 689 39.52 -29.62 31.21
N ASP A 690 40.41 -30.51 31.63
CA ASP A 690 41.70 -30.70 30.98
C ASP A 690 41.47 -31.27 29.56
N MET A 691 42.00 -30.58 28.53
CA MET A 691 41.88 -30.96 27.13
C MET A 691 42.52 -32.29 26.81
N ASN A 692 43.52 -32.73 27.58
CA ASN A 692 44.23 -33.98 27.38
C ASN A 692 43.56 -35.19 28.06
N GLU A 693 42.60 -34.96 28.99
CA GLU A 693 41.87 -36.03 29.58
C GLU A 693 40.82 -36.62 28.63
N ASN A 694 40.42 -37.86 28.87
CA ASN A 694 39.38 -38.53 28.11
C ASN A 694 38.00 -37.89 28.36
N TYR A 695 37.31 -37.60 27.26
CA TYR A 695 35.96 -37.07 27.29
C TYR A 695 34.99 -38.02 28.01
N VAL A 696 34.21 -37.42 28.91
CA VAL A 696 33.18 -38.15 29.67
C VAL A 696 31.80 -37.66 29.20
N THR A 697 31.01 -38.57 28.65
CA THR A 697 29.66 -38.25 28.19
C THR A 697 28.74 -37.82 29.32
N SER A 698 27.66 -37.13 29.02
CA SER A 698 26.62 -36.73 29.96
C SER A 698 26.05 -37.89 30.83
N ARG A 699 26.23 -39.12 30.36
CA ARG A 699 25.83 -40.37 31.09
C ARG A 699 26.98 -40.95 31.91
N ASN A 700 28.02 -40.18 32.23
CA ASN A 700 29.22 -40.60 32.98
C ASN A 700 29.98 -41.80 32.36
N ARG A 701 29.89 -41.98 31.04
CA ARG A 701 30.68 -43.01 30.32
C ARG A 701 31.93 -42.36 29.80
N ARG A 702 33.11 -42.88 30.21
CA ARG A 702 34.41 -42.54 29.66
C ARG A 702 34.52 -42.98 28.19
N THR A 703 34.99 -42.13 27.36
CA THR A 703 35.29 -42.43 25.94
C THR A 703 36.79 -42.68 25.78
N ASN A 704 37.22 -43.12 24.59
CA ASN A 704 38.63 -43.26 24.22
C ASN A 704 39.19 -42.03 23.50
N VAL A 705 38.41 -40.95 23.38
CA VAL A 705 38.83 -39.71 22.74
C VAL A 705 39.05 -38.65 23.82
N THR A 706 40.04 -37.78 23.59
CA THR A 706 40.35 -36.66 24.47
C THR A 706 39.28 -35.56 24.39
N ASN A 707 39.18 -34.74 25.42
CA ASN A 707 38.34 -33.52 25.40
C ASN A 707 38.72 -32.63 24.21
N GLN A 708 40.04 -32.45 23.91
CA GLN A 708 40.50 -31.71 22.72
C GLN A 708 39.88 -32.27 21.44
N TYR A 709 39.99 -33.56 21.23
CA TYR A 709 39.44 -34.19 20.02
C TYR A 709 37.91 -34.00 19.93
N HIS A 710 37.24 -34.13 21.07
CA HIS A 710 35.78 -33.94 21.11
C HIS A 710 35.39 -32.50 20.74
N PHE A 711 36.01 -31.49 21.34
CA PHE A 711 35.68 -30.11 21.01
C PHE A 711 36.15 -29.67 19.64
N GLU A 712 37.34 -30.14 19.21
CA GLU A 712 37.91 -29.77 17.90
C GLU A 712 37.23 -30.50 16.76
N VAL A 713 37.19 -31.85 16.82
CA VAL A 713 36.77 -32.68 15.71
C VAL A 713 35.25 -32.94 15.74
N ASP A 714 34.74 -33.45 16.85
CA ASP A 714 33.33 -33.86 16.92
C ASP A 714 32.38 -32.64 16.90
N ILE A 715 32.77 -31.50 17.48
CA ILE A 715 31.94 -30.31 17.53
C ILE A 715 32.37 -29.27 16.48
N PHE A 716 33.52 -28.62 16.67
CA PHE A 716 33.91 -27.46 15.88
C PHE A 716 34.01 -27.78 14.38
N ASN A 717 34.85 -28.77 14.05
CA ASN A 717 35.07 -29.15 12.66
C ASN A 717 33.78 -29.64 12.01
N THR A 718 33.04 -30.52 12.71
CA THR A 718 31.81 -31.10 12.17
C THR A 718 30.75 -30.01 11.91
N VAL A 719 30.53 -29.07 12.85
CA VAL A 719 29.55 -28.00 12.68
C VAL A 719 29.95 -27.06 11.52
N VAL A 720 31.24 -26.68 11.46
CA VAL A 720 31.71 -25.76 10.40
C VAL A 720 31.74 -26.47 9.03
N ASP A 721 32.12 -27.74 8.97
CA ASP A 721 32.08 -28.52 7.73
C ASP A 721 30.66 -28.70 7.22
N MET A 722 29.69 -29.02 8.10
CA MET A 722 28.27 -29.06 7.76
C MET A 722 27.78 -27.72 7.22
N GLN A 723 28.20 -26.61 7.85
CA GLN A 723 27.86 -25.26 7.40
C GLN A 723 28.43 -24.98 6.02
N ILE A 724 29.66 -25.36 5.73
CA ILE A 724 30.34 -25.19 4.42
C ILE A 724 29.62 -26.03 3.35
N ILE A 725 29.30 -27.29 3.64
CA ILE A 725 28.61 -28.18 2.72
C ILE A 725 27.22 -27.65 2.39
N GLU A 726 26.37 -27.38 3.40
CA GLU A 726 25.02 -26.85 3.21
C GLU A 726 25.04 -25.51 2.45
N PHE A 727 26.03 -24.66 2.74
CA PHE A 727 26.20 -23.39 2.07
C PHE A 727 26.56 -23.61 0.60
N GLY A 728 27.50 -24.52 0.30
CA GLY A 728 27.89 -24.88 -1.06
C GLY A 728 26.74 -25.46 -1.87
N ASP A 729 26.00 -26.41 -1.30
CA ASP A 729 24.88 -27.07 -1.96
C ASP A 729 23.75 -26.10 -2.31
N ARG A 730 23.37 -25.25 -1.37
CA ARG A 730 22.24 -24.32 -1.56
C ARG A 730 22.57 -23.17 -2.48
N PHE A 731 23.81 -22.69 -2.44
CA PHE A 731 24.27 -21.63 -3.32
C PHE A 731 24.96 -22.12 -4.60
N SER A 732 24.89 -23.41 -4.91
CA SER A 732 25.39 -23.98 -6.16
C SER A 732 24.74 -23.37 -7.41
N GLU A 733 23.44 -23.00 -7.32
CA GLU A 733 22.70 -22.34 -8.39
C GLU A 733 23.23 -20.92 -8.70
N ILE A 734 23.99 -20.28 -7.80
CA ILE A 734 24.67 -18.99 -8.05
C ILE A 734 25.77 -19.10 -9.10
N SER A 735 26.28 -20.29 -9.31
CA SER A 735 27.25 -20.57 -10.36
C SER A 735 26.63 -20.79 -11.74
N THR A 736 25.35 -20.35 -11.94
CA THR A 736 24.72 -20.45 -13.26
C THR A 736 25.42 -19.57 -14.27
N GLN A 737 25.43 -20.01 -15.51
CA GLN A 737 26.01 -19.25 -16.65
C GLN A 737 25.47 -17.82 -16.70
N LEU A 738 24.17 -17.64 -16.36
CA LEU A 738 23.51 -16.33 -16.31
C LEU A 738 24.26 -15.36 -15.40
N LEU A 739 24.55 -15.75 -14.15
CA LEU A 739 25.22 -14.88 -13.17
C LEU A 739 26.72 -14.71 -13.48
N GLU A 740 27.35 -15.71 -14.07
CA GLU A 740 28.72 -15.58 -14.56
C GLU A 740 28.82 -14.55 -15.68
N TYR A 741 27.88 -14.61 -16.65
CA TYR A 741 27.80 -13.64 -17.73
C TYR A 741 27.49 -12.23 -17.25
N MET A 742 26.58 -12.08 -16.29
CA MET A 742 26.28 -10.77 -15.68
C MET A 742 27.47 -10.21 -14.92
N GLY A 743 28.30 -11.04 -14.33
CA GLY A 743 29.53 -10.63 -13.66
C GLY A 743 30.49 -9.83 -14.55
N ALA A 744 30.44 -10.07 -15.86
CA ALA A 744 31.24 -9.32 -16.84
C ALA A 744 30.79 -7.85 -17.02
N LEU A 745 29.62 -7.45 -16.48
CA LEU A 745 29.17 -6.06 -16.44
C LEU A 745 29.75 -5.26 -15.25
N SER A 746 30.47 -5.94 -14.32
CA SER A 746 30.95 -5.28 -13.11
C SER A 746 31.99 -4.21 -13.43
N PRO A 747 31.79 -2.95 -12.96
CA PRO A 747 32.76 -1.88 -13.13
C PRO A 747 33.91 -1.93 -12.10
N CYS A 748 33.85 -2.85 -11.12
CA CYS A 748 34.82 -2.94 -10.05
C CYS A 748 36.21 -3.15 -10.59
N ASP A 749 37.19 -2.59 -9.89
CA ASP A 749 38.62 -2.69 -10.26
C ASP A 749 38.91 -2.26 -11.73
N SER A 750 38.24 -1.14 -12.13
CA SER A 750 38.35 -0.60 -13.49
C SER A 750 37.96 -1.60 -14.58
N PHE A 751 36.83 -2.29 -14.41
CA PHE A 751 36.29 -3.29 -15.34
C PHE A 751 37.19 -4.54 -15.51
N ALA A 752 37.93 -4.94 -14.47
CA ALA A 752 38.83 -6.10 -14.51
C ALA A 752 38.15 -7.42 -14.95
N ASN A 753 36.82 -7.55 -14.71
CA ASN A 753 36.04 -8.73 -15.08
C ASN A 753 35.37 -8.62 -16.45
N PHE A 754 35.59 -7.54 -17.20
CA PHE A 754 34.94 -7.34 -18.50
C PHE A 754 35.29 -8.49 -19.46
N ASP A 755 34.27 -9.10 -20.03
CA ASP A 755 34.41 -10.19 -21.01
C ASP A 755 33.33 -10.06 -22.07
N LYS A 756 33.70 -9.57 -23.24
CA LYS A 756 32.84 -9.36 -24.39
C LYS A 756 32.09 -10.63 -24.78
N THR A 757 32.77 -11.78 -24.76
CA THR A 757 32.16 -13.07 -25.15
C THR A 757 31.05 -13.47 -24.20
N LYS A 758 31.24 -13.26 -22.89
CA LYS A 758 30.20 -13.53 -21.88
C LYS A 758 29.02 -12.61 -22.04
N LEU A 759 29.25 -11.34 -22.36
CA LEU A 759 28.13 -10.36 -22.56
C LEU A 759 27.32 -10.64 -23.83
N LEU A 760 27.98 -11.12 -24.91
CA LEU A 760 27.29 -11.60 -26.10
C LEU A 760 26.41 -12.83 -25.78
N LYS A 761 26.97 -13.81 -25.05
CA LYS A 761 26.20 -14.98 -24.57
C LYS A 761 25.07 -14.59 -23.64
N LEU A 762 25.22 -13.52 -22.85
CA LEU A 762 24.13 -12.99 -22.03
C LEU A 762 22.96 -12.52 -22.90
N SER A 763 23.21 -11.84 -24.01
CA SER A 763 22.18 -11.43 -24.96
C SER A 763 21.46 -12.60 -25.63
N GLU A 764 22.12 -13.75 -25.79
CA GLU A 764 21.51 -14.97 -26.32
C GLU A 764 20.50 -15.60 -25.35
N LEU A 765 20.64 -15.39 -24.03
CA LEU A 765 19.67 -15.83 -23.03
C LEU A 765 18.39 -14.99 -23.04
N TYR A 766 18.45 -13.77 -23.57
CA TYR A 766 17.34 -12.82 -23.67
C TYR A 766 16.92 -12.59 -25.13
N LYS A 767 16.58 -13.67 -25.85
CA LYS A 767 16.23 -13.65 -27.29
C LYS A 767 15.09 -12.70 -27.66
N LYS A 768 14.18 -12.42 -26.73
CA LYS A 768 13.07 -11.48 -26.93
C LYS A 768 13.49 -10.01 -26.82
N ASP A 769 14.66 -9.75 -26.20
CA ASP A 769 15.17 -8.40 -25.98
C ASP A 769 16.29 -8.02 -26.95
N PHE A 770 16.89 -9.01 -27.65
CA PHE A 770 17.94 -8.80 -28.64
C PHE A 770 17.68 -9.65 -29.87
N ASP A 771 17.39 -9.02 -30.98
CA ASP A 771 17.36 -9.70 -32.28
C ASP A 771 18.78 -9.93 -32.82
N ASP A 772 18.92 -10.66 -33.95
CA ASP A 772 20.23 -11.00 -34.51
C ASP A 772 20.99 -9.75 -34.98
N SER A 773 20.30 -8.73 -35.52
CA SER A 773 20.89 -7.46 -35.92
C SER A 773 21.40 -6.67 -34.73
N GLU A 774 20.61 -6.58 -33.66
CA GLU A 774 21.01 -5.92 -32.41
C GLU A 774 22.18 -6.62 -31.72
N ARG A 775 22.28 -7.96 -31.82
CA ARG A 775 23.45 -8.70 -31.29
C ARG A 775 24.74 -8.40 -32.05
N MET A 776 24.67 -8.28 -33.39
CA MET A 776 25.84 -7.85 -34.18
C MET A 776 26.21 -6.40 -33.85
N GLN A 777 25.26 -5.51 -33.64
CA GLN A 777 25.50 -4.14 -33.21
C GLN A 777 26.07 -4.07 -31.78
N LEU A 778 25.57 -4.90 -30.85
CA LEU A 778 26.06 -5.01 -29.49
C LEU A 778 27.54 -5.36 -29.42
N GLU A 779 28.02 -6.21 -30.35
CA GLU A 779 29.41 -6.61 -30.40
C GLU A 779 30.33 -5.40 -30.61
N GLY A 780 29.97 -4.52 -31.55
CA GLY A 780 30.71 -3.28 -31.80
C GLY A 780 30.54 -2.25 -30.68
N GLU A 781 29.32 -2.18 -30.10
CA GLU A 781 29.03 -1.27 -29.00
C GLU A 781 29.83 -1.61 -27.74
N LEU A 782 30.03 -2.91 -27.44
CA LEU A 782 30.80 -3.38 -26.28
C LEU A 782 32.28 -2.99 -26.40
N GLU A 783 32.88 -3.04 -27.61
CA GLU A 783 34.24 -2.64 -27.84
C GLU A 783 34.48 -1.16 -27.52
N ILE A 784 33.63 -0.30 -28.10
CA ILE A 784 33.74 1.14 -27.90
C ILE A 784 33.38 1.49 -26.45
N TYR A 785 32.36 0.86 -25.86
CA TYR A 785 31.93 1.01 -24.48
C TYR A 785 33.11 0.79 -23.50
N TYR A 786 33.81 -0.36 -23.63
CA TYR A 786 34.92 -0.71 -22.73
C TYR A 786 36.00 0.37 -22.78
N HIS A 787 36.54 0.70 -23.98
CA HIS A 787 37.59 1.69 -24.12
C HIS A 787 37.15 3.10 -23.68
N SER A 788 35.92 3.46 -23.91
CA SER A 788 35.37 4.78 -23.52
C SER A 788 35.20 4.93 -22.01
N LEU A 789 34.83 3.88 -21.28
CA LEU A 789 34.58 3.96 -19.85
C LEU A 789 35.81 3.64 -19.02
N HIS A 790 36.65 2.72 -19.49
CA HIS A 790 37.90 2.36 -18.83
C HIS A 790 38.88 3.55 -18.71
N ASN A 791 38.87 4.45 -19.68
CA ASN A 791 39.70 5.64 -19.71
C ASN A 791 39.01 6.90 -19.13
N ASP A 792 37.85 6.77 -18.52
CA ASP A 792 37.08 7.90 -17.93
C ASP A 792 37.16 7.81 -16.40
N ASP A 793 37.94 8.72 -15.78
CA ASP A 793 38.15 8.78 -14.33
C ASP A 793 36.87 8.72 -13.48
N ARG A 794 35.75 9.17 -14.04
CA ARG A 794 34.45 9.15 -13.34
C ARG A 794 33.97 7.72 -13.09
N PHE A 795 34.40 6.76 -13.89
CA PHE A 795 33.96 5.35 -13.82
C PHE A 795 34.93 4.44 -13.05
N THR A 796 36.09 4.94 -12.63
CA THR A 796 37.15 4.12 -11.97
C THR A 796 36.83 3.74 -10.53
N SER A 797 35.94 4.50 -9.83
CA SER A 797 35.64 4.32 -8.41
C SER A 797 34.28 3.67 -8.12
N LEU A 798 33.63 3.10 -9.12
CA LEU A 798 32.32 2.47 -9.00
C LEU A 798 32.40 1.16 -8.21
N LYS A 799 31.41 0.95 -7.33
CA LYS A 799 31.33 -0.19 -6.42
C LYS A 799 30.48 -1.35 -6.95
N GLY A 800 29.68 -1.14 -7.99
CA GLY A 800 28.79 -2.15 -8.54
C GLY A 800 28.04 -1.67 -9.77
N ILE A 801 27.24 -2.58 -10.34
CA ILE A 801 26.47 -2.32 -11.57
C ILE A 801 25.33 -1.32 -11.35
N ALA A 802 24.85 -1.14 -10.11
CA ALA A 802 23.85 -0.13 -9.77
C ALA A 802 24.44 1.29 -9.89
N ASP A 803 25.66 1.52 -9.36
CA ASP A 803 26.36 2.80 -9.51
C ASP A 803 26.64 3.12 -10.98
N LEU A 804 27.04 2.08 -11.73
CA LEU A 804 27.30 2.17 -13.18
C LEU A 804 26.04 2.63 -13.92
N SER A 805 24.89 2.06 -13.63
CA SER A 805 23.62 2.44 -14.25
C SER A 805 23.30 3.92 -14.02
N CYS A 806 23.37 4.37 -12.78
CA CYS A 806 23.11 5.77 -12.40
C CYS A 806 24.08 6.73 -13.10
N LEU A 807 25.35 6.40 -13.14
CA LEU A 807 26.36 7.25 -13.77
C LEU A 807 26.24 7.27 -15.30
N MET A 808 25.91 6.14 -15.93
CA MET A 808 25.62 6.11 -17.38
C MET A 808 24.46 7.01 -17.75
N VAL A 809 23.40 7.06 -16.92
CA VAL A 809 22.27 7.97 -17.16
C VAL A 809 22.69 9.41 -16.91
N ALA A 810 23.36 9.70 -15.81
CA ALA A 810 23.81 11.06 -15.45
C ALA A 810 24.75 11.67 -16.49
N THR A 811 25.59 10.85 -17.13
CA THR A 811 26.54 11.27 -18.18
C THR A 811 25.97 11.19 -19.60
N GLY A 812 24.73 10.71 -19.77
CA GLY A 812 24.11 10.49 -21.08
C GLY A 812 24.65 9.29 -21.86
N LYS A 813 25.62 8.54 -21.32
CA LYS A 813 26.24 7.38 -21.99
C LYS A 813 25.27 6.23 -22.23
N HIS A 814 24.17 6.12 -21.48
CA HIS A 814 23.09 5.17 -21.73
C HIS A 814 22.43 5.35 -23.11
N ARG A 815 22.54 6.56 -23.72
CA ARG A 815 22.04 6.83 -25.08
C ARG A 815 23.10 6.51 -26.16
N SER A 816 24.39 6.60 -25.79
CA SER A 816 25.49 6.24 -26.68
C SER A 816 25.68 4.71 -26.76
N TYR A 817 25.36 4.00 -25.70
CA TYR A 817 25.47 2.54 -25.57
C TYR A 817 24.13 1.93 -25.14
N PRO A 818 23.07 2.00 -25.97
CA PRO A 818 21.72 1.60 -25.57
C PRO A 818 21.59 0.09 -25.35
N LEU A 819 22.32 -0.74 -26.11
CA LEU A 819 22.27 -2.20 -25.98
C LEU A 819 23.03 -2.69 -24.75
N VAL A 820 24.20 -2.11 -24.46
CA VAL A 820 24.91 -2.38 -23.22
C VAL A 820 24.08 -1.93 -22.01
N TYR A 821 23.45 -0.77 -22.08
CA TYR A 821 22.56 -0.30 -21.01
C TYR A 821 21.33 -1.21 -20.81
N ARG A 822 20.83 -1.82 -21.91
CA ARG A 822 19.77 -2.84 -21.85
C ARG A 822 20.24 -4.09 -21.10
N LEU A 823 21.44 -4.61 -21.38
CA LEU A 823 22.04 -5.72 -20.62
C LEU A 823 22.21 -5.37 -19.13
N LEU A 824 22.67 -4.17 -18.84
CA LEU A 824 22.85 -3.68 -17.48
C LEU A 824 21.51 -3.62 -16.73
N LYS A 825 20.44 -3.12 -17.36
CA LYS A 825 19.10 -3.14 -16.77
C LYS A 825 18.58 -4.55 -16.54
N LEU A 826 18.80 -5.48 -17.45
CA LEU A 826 18.42 -6.90 -17.29
C LEU A 826 19.09 -7.54 -16.08
N ALA A 827 20.38 -7.25 -15.86
CA ALA A 827 21.09 -7.71 -14.66
C ALA A 827 20.54 -7.08 -13.37
N LEU A 828 20.24 -5.79 -13.38
CA LEU A 828 19.73 -5.04 -12.22
C LEU A 828 18.30 -5.43 -11.85
N VAL A 829 17.50 -5.84 -12.82
CA VAL A 829 16.12 -6.26 -12.61
C VAL A 829 16.05 -7.61 -11.91
N LEU A 830 17.03 -8.51 -12.05
CA LEU A 830 16.98 -9.80 -11.37
C LEU A 830 16.90 -9.64 -9.85
N PRO A 831 15.99 -10.36 -9.20
CA PRO A 831 15.80 -10.26 -7.76
C PRO A 831 16.94 -10.95 -7.01
N VAL A 832 17.29 -10.43 -5.83
CA VAL A 832 18.27 -11.04 -4.92
C VAL A 832 17.53 -11.73 -3.77
N ALA A 833 16.56 -11.04 -3.19
CA ALA A 833 15.81 -11.55 -2.05
C ALA A 833 14.37 -11.00 -2.04
N THR A 834 13.47 -11.75 -1.42
CA THR A 834 12.07 -11.35 -1.18
C THR A 834 11.90 -10.48 0.07
N ALA A 835 12.98 -9.88 0.57
CA ALA A 835 12.96 -9.10 1.80
C ALA A 835 11.97 -7.92 1.79
N THR A 836 11.71 -7.32 0.62
CA THR A 836 10.69 -6.26 0.49
C THR A 836 9.29 -6.83 0.67
N VAL A 837 9.02 -8.03 0.17
CA VAL A 837 7.73 -8.74 0.37
C VAL A 837 7.53 -9.05 1.86
N GLU A 838 8.55 -9.53 2.56
CA GLU A 838 8.48 -9.77 4.01
C GLU A 838 8.22 -8.48 4.81
N ARG A 839 8.76 -7.33 4.34
CA ARG A 839 8.46 -6.02 4.94
C ARG A 839 6.99 -5.63 4.73
N CYS A 840 6.38 -6.02 3.59
CA CYS A 840 4.94 -5.80 3.35
C CYS A 840 4.11 -6.57 4.38
N PHE A 841 4.45 -7.82 4.70
CA PHE A 841 3.77 -8.58 5.75
C PHE A 841 3.99 -7.99 7.15
N SER A 842 5.15 -7.43 7.41
CA SER A 842 5.39 -6.69 8.66
C SER A 842 4.51 -5.43 8.75
N ALA A 843 4.34 -4.71 7.64
CA ALA A 843 3.42 -3.56 7.55
C ALA A 843 1.95 -4.01 7.64
N MET A 844 1.59 -5.16 7.07
CA MET A 844 0.25 -5.74 7.18
C MET A 844 -0.15 -5.97 8.64
N LYS A 845 0.77 -6.47 9.49
CA LYS A 845 0.54 -6.64 10.93
C LYS A 845 0.34 -5.32 11.69
N LEU A 846 0.86 -4.20 11.17
CA LEU A 846 0.60 -2.85 11.72
C LEU A 846 -0.77 -2.32 11.27
N VAL A 847 -1.17 -2.58 10.03
CA VAL A 847 -2.44 -2.13 9.46
C VAL A 847 -3.60 -2.97 9.97
N LYS A 848 -3.48 -4.31 9.95
CA LYS A 848 -4.48 -5.27 10.44
C LYS A 848 -3.97 -5.93 11.71
N THR A 849 -4.48 -5.47 12.86
CA THR A 849 -4.13 -5.96 14.21
C THR A 849 -5.27 -6.80 14.79
N ASP A 850 -5.06 -7.44 15.94
CA ASP A 850 -6.12 -8.19 16.65
C ASP A 850 -7.37 -7.34 16.91
N LEU A 851 -7.18 -6.05 17.22
CA LEU A 851 -8.28 -5.09 17.40
C LEU A 851 -8.95 -4.69 16.08
N ARG A 852 -8.31 -4.91 14.95
CA ARG A 852 -8.75 -4.57 13.58
C ARG A 852 -8.89 -5.80 12.69
N ASN A 853 -9.13 -6.98 13.24
CA ASN A 853 -9.17 -8.26 12.52
C ASN A 853 -10.35 -8.40 11.55
N LYS A 854 -11.43 -7.62 11.73
CA LYS A 854 -12.61 -7.60 10.85
C LYS A 854 -12.44 -6.74 9.59
N MET A 855 -11.23 -6.25 9.31
CA MET A 855 -10.94 -5.51 8.10
C MET A 855 -11.11 -6.41 6.86
N GLY A 856 -11.91 -5.97 5.87
CA GLY A 856 -12.07 -6.67 4.59
C GLY A 856 -10.80 -6.57 3.74
N ASP A 857 -10.61 -7.55 2.84
CA ASP A 857 -9.38 -7.72 2.09
C ASP A 857 -9.09 -6.54 1.16
N ASP A 858 -10.09 -6.02 0.43
CA ASP A 858 -9.92 -4.84 -0.45
C ASP A 858 -9.43 -3.61 0.32
N TYR A 859 -10.10 -3.29 1.44
CA TYR A 859 -9.70 -2.14 2.25
C TYR A 859 -8.34 -2.35 2.94
N MET A 860 -8.02 -3.58 3.30
CA MET A 860 -6.70 -3.93 3.83
C MET A 860 -5.63 -3.70 2.78
N ASN A 861 -5.84 -4.17 1.56
CA ASN A 861 -4.93 -3.98 0.44
C ASN A 861 -4.70 -2.49 0.17
N ASP A 862 -5.77 -1.70 0.02
CA ASP A 862 -5.66 -0.26 -0.25
C ASP A 862 -4.94 0.50 0.86
N ALA A 863 -5.28 0.20 2.12
CA ALA A 863 -4.62 0.83 3.27
C ALA A 863 -3.15 0.41 3.39
N LEU A 864 -2.83 -0.84 3.06
CA LEU A 864 -1.46 -1.35 3.08
C LEU A 864 -0.60 -0.72 1.98
N ILE A 865 -1.11 -0.58 0.76
CA ILE A 865 -0.42 0.12 -0.34
C ILE A 865 -0.09 1.55 0.10
N CYS A 866 -1.06 2.28 0.64
CA CYS A 866 -0.84 3.65 1.12
C CYS A 866 0.17 3.73 2.27
N ASN A 867 0.16 2.75 3.18
CA ASN A 867 1.08 2.72 4.32
C ASN A 867 2.49 2.31 3.92
N PHE A 868 2.62 1.34 3.01
CA PHE A 868 3.93 0.84 2.58
C PHE A 868 4.63 1.82 1.63
N GLU A 869 3.92 2.31 0.62
CA GLU A 869 4.41 3.25 -0.39
C GLU A 869 4.27 4.72 0.07
N LYS A 870 4.77 5.03 1.27
CA LYS A 870 4.64 6.36 1.92
C LYS A 870 5.14 7.51 1.08
N GLU A 871 6.24 7.32 0.35
CA GLU A 871 6.83 8.35 -0.50
C GLU A 871 5.92 8.65 -1.70
N ALA A 872 5.38 7.59 -2.32
CA ALA A 872 4.43 7.74 -3.42
C ALA A 872 3.13 8.39 -2.92
N LEU A 873 2.58 7.95 -1.77
CA LEU A 873 1.41 8.56 -1.14
C LEU A 873 1.58 10.08 -0.94
N MET A 874 2.76 10.52 -0.50
CA MET A 874 3.02 11.95 -0.29
C MET A 874 3.14 12.75 -1.59
N LYS A 875 3.48 12.09 -2.71
CA LYS A 875 3.57 12.70 -4.03
C LYS A 875 2.23 12.76 -4.77
N VAL A 876 1.23 11.95 -4.35
CA VAL A 876 -0.12 11.96 -4.95
C VAL A 876 -0.74 13.35 -4.81
N ASN A 877 -1.19 13.92 -5.92
CA ASN A 877 -1.91 15.18 -5.93
C ASN A 877 -3.33 14.98 -5.38
N ILE A 878 -3.78 15.90 -4.53
CA ILE A 878 -5.13 15.85 -3.93
C ILE A 878 -6.21 16.00 -5.00
N GLU A 879 -5.99 16.79 -6.03
CA GLU A 879 -6.96 17.00 -7.12
C GLU A 879 -7.21 15.70 -7.89
N ASP A 880 -6.16 14.91 -8.18
CA ASP A 880 -6.31 13.62 -8.85
C ASP A 880 -7.14 12.64 -8.01
N VAL A 881 -6.97 12.68 -6.68
CA VAL A 881 -7.79 11.89 -5.74
C VAL A 881 -9.23 12.36 -5.76
N MET A 882 -9.49 13.67 -5.78
CA MET A 882 -10.82 14.24 -5.84
C MET A 882 -11.53 13.88 -7.15
N ASP A 883 -10.83 14.00 -8.27
CA ASP A 883 -11.33 13.64 -9.61
C ASP A 883 -11.69 12.15 -9.68
N ARG A 884 -10.81 11.27 -9.22
CA ARG A 884 -11.09 9.83 -9.16
C ARG A 884 -12.27 9.53 -8.25
N PHE A 885 -12.32 10.15 -7.09
CA PHE A 885 -13.41 9.99 -6.15
C PHE A 885 -14.77 10.40 -6.73
N GLN A 886 -14.81 11.44 -7.56
CA GLN A 886 -16.02 11.86 -8.25
C GLN A 886 -16.45 10.86 -9.34
N LYS A 887 -15.49 10.31 -10.08
CA LYS A 887 -15.74 9.34 -11.16
C LYS A 887 -16.18 7.95 -10.66
N MET A 888 -15.92 7.61 -9.39
CA MET A 888 -16.27 6.28 -8.83
C MET A 888 -17.78 6.00 -8.79
N CYS A 889 -18.61 7.00 -8.56
CA CYS A 889 -20.06 6.86 -8.51
C CYS A 889 -20.74 8.20 -8.71
N THR A 890 -21.98 8.16 -9.21
CA THR A 890 -22.83 9.37 -9.33
C THR A 890 -23.06 9.97 -7.95
N ARG A 891 -22.69 11.23 -7.76
CA ARG A 891 -22.84 11.98 -6.50
C ARG A 891 -23.80 13.14 -6.67
N ARG A 892 -24.44 13.56 -5.58
CA ARG A 892 -25.37 14.71 -5.58
C ARG A 892 -24.66 16.03 -5.89
N CYS A 893 -23.45 16.23 -5.36
CA CYS A 893 -22.56 17.33 -5.74
C CYS A 893 -21.50 16.79 -6.69
N GLN A 894 -21.39 17.41 -7.85
CA GLN A 894 -20.29 17.21 -8.80
C GLN A 894 -19.33 18.38 -8.65
N ILE A 895 -18.05 18.10 -8.82
CA ILE A 895 -16.97 19.09 -8.74
C ILE A 895 -16.57 19.51 -10.15
#